data_604564e26c04506e50bca23ce4e2e062
#
_entry.id   604564e26c04506e50bca23ce4e2e062
#
_cell.length_a   1.000
_cell.length_b   1.000
_cell.length_c   1.000
_cell.angle_alpha   90.00
_cell.angle_beta   90.00
_cell.angle_gamma   90.00
#
_symmetry.space_group_name_H-M   'P 1'
#
loop_
_entity.id
_entity.type
_entity.pdbx_description
1 polymer ?
#
loop_
_entity_poly.entity_id
_entity_poly.type
_entity_poly.pdbx_seq_one_letter_code
_entity_poly.pdbx_strand_id
1 'polypeptide(L)'
;MSFNGTYVYDFIFCGGSFAAAGAAVRLADEGKRVLLLESARAPGSEYTLAYRGGKIPCDAAASRAAELCGELRGLGAVTSDGRIDHTLLSPALSRILMRRGDRISFFPSSVPLSAEKTLDGWRVCFVTNGVRHTAEAGRLVGADLYDALGGGASGHIKKKYLIGLALCESEKVVAGELPGDASLPGGCRVTVDGDGGDVTVTFSFDAAANMCTARRAVRSYVTGGSFAASGLRLAALADEFAVESDEESVFYGDGYARLAPVRFADAVSAYGDGVLFAERLDGETCGRAPRIRASECKSAGEYDLIVAGLGAAGSIAAITAARLGLRVFAIERGSQPGGVGTSGGIYTYYLGYGGGIYCEADGLAAKLGENGFARERGCGLLTKGMALDAMLDSCGADVVYGASVCGVLHDTDDTERIDGVIFRTGAGFFAARAPLTIDSTADSAVGLLAGCTMLGGRESDGEFQLFSNVSCFLNRENGCAASENCDDGTVDQYDPADLGIKTLASEAAGPHLGKRYADARYRRLGTVPYLGVREGLRIKGIDTMTLERAASCPTDKAIFFELANLDSHAKDFPFESRGYRDVVELCSLWDCRISIPVTKGCLIPAGVHGLIAAGRNISTDHDIALACRMMRAMQKCGEAAGVIAYLAHRDGTDPHNVSDAELRDELIGRNVLDPAQHYAMYFYTADPATRYKKDILELTADEIAAMLALDAPGAAVYACSVNRKLGSDALVRMLDDPASRRGDALALAVRGENAAARDVLIGMIRDKSGEMPCSSHTFCLPYAVSAMSAAGKCGMTEALPALLDIVCDPDYAADIPNLDKVEDKTKLICDGDDVKYLYFVGALG
;
A
#
# COMPACT_ATOMS: atom_id res chain seq x y z
N MET A 1 11.74 -13.81 12.24
CA MET A 1 10.68 -14.83 12.23
C MET A 1 11.02 -15.87 11.17
N SER A 2 11.32 -17.09 11.52
CA SER A 2 11.47 -18.19 10.55
C SER A 2 10.12 -18.91 10.49
N PHE A 3 9.35 -18.71 9.42
CA PHE A 3 8.21 -19.57 9.14
C PHE A 3 8.74 -20.97 8.74
N ASN A 4 8.89 -21.86 9.71
CA ASN A 4 9.41 -23.22 9.51
C ASN A 4 8.31 -24.23 9.15
N GLY A 5 7.23 -23.82 8.51
CA GLY A 5 6.15 -24.70 8.08
C GLY A 5 6.23 -25.01 6.58
N THR A 6 6.12 -26.28 6.23
CA THR A 6 5.88 -26.69 4.83
C THR A 6 4.37 -26.79 4.63
N TYR A 7 3.84 -26.05 3.66
CA TYR A 7 2.43 -26.18 3.27
C TYR A 7 2.24 -27.47 2.45
N VAL A 8 1.20 -28.25 2.72
CA VAL A 8 0.96 -29.55 2.05
C VAL A 8 -0.41 -29.55 1.38
N TYR A 9 -0.44 -29.92 0.10
CA TYR A 9 -1.64 -29.95 -0.74
C TYR A 9 -1.69 -31.21 -1.61
N ASP A 10 -2.82 -31.47 -2.26
CA ASP A 10 -2.90 -32.46 -3.34
C ASP A 10 -2.39 -31.88 -4.66
N PHE A 11 -2.66 -30.59 -4.90
CA PHE A 11 -2.29 -29.85 -6.10
C PHE A 11 -1.69 -28.48 -5.77
N ILE A 12 -0.64 -28.08 -6.50
CA ILE A 12 -0.13 -26.70 -6.54
C ILE A 12 -0.27 -26.18 -7.96
N PHE A 13 -0.96 -25.05 -8.13
CA PHE A 13 -0.99 -24.27 -9.37
C PHE A 13 -0.06 -23.08 -9.23
N CYS A 14 0.95 -22.98 -10.10
CA CYS A 14 1.77 -21.78 -10.25
C CYS A 14 1.10 -20.85 -11.25
N GLY A 15 0.29 -19.93 -10.74
CA GLY A 15 -0.61 -19.01 -11.41
C GLY A 15 -2.04 -19.12 -10.87
N GLY A 16 -2.66 -17.96 -10.61
CA GLY A 16 -4.03 -17.84 -10.10
C GLY A 16 -5.02 -17.36 -11.17
N SER A 17 -4.82 -17.77 -12.43
CA SER A 17 -5.67 -17.40 -13.57
C SER A 17 -7.13 -17.89 -13.42
N PHE A 18 -8.05 -17.34 -14.22
CA PHE A 18 -9.44 -17.83 -14.27
C PHE A 18 -9.52 -19.33 -14.60
N ALA A 19 -8.66 -19.81 -15.50
CA ALA A 19 -8.56 -21.24 -15.79
C ALA A 19 -8.06 -22.02 -14.57
N ALA A 20 -7.03 -21.55 -13.88
CA ALA A 20 -6.54 -22.19 -12.65
C ALA A 20 -7.61 -22.22 -11.55
N ALA A 21 -8.36 -21.13 -11.39
CA ALA A 21 -9.47 -21.05 -10.42
C ALA A 21 -10.60 -22.02 -10.77
N GLY A 22 -11.00 -22.14 -12.04
CA GLY A 22 -11.98 -23.13 -12.49
C GLY A 22 -11.54 -24.57 -12.20
N ALA A 23 -10.26 -24.89 -12.45
CA ALA A 23 -9.69 -26.19 -12.13
C ALA A 23 -9.64 -26.44 -10.61
N ALA A 24 -9.22 -25.44 -9.82
CA ALA A 24 -9.15 -25.54 -8.36
C ALA A 24 -10.53 -25.77 -7.74
N VAL A 25 -11.55 -25.06 -8.20
CA VAL A 25 -12.94 -25.25 -7.75
C VAL A 25 -13.44 -26.66 -8.03
N ARG A 26 -13.21 -27.17 -9.23
CA ARG A 26 -13.60 -28.55 -9.59
C ARG A 26 -12.91 -29.58 -8.71
N LEU A 27 -11.59 -29.46 -8.49
CA LEU A 27 -10.83 -30.36 -7.62
C LEU A 27 -11.26 -30.25 -6.16
N ALA A 28 -11.55 -29.06 -5.66
CA ALA A 28 -12.03 -28.85 -4.30
C ALA A 28 -13.42 -29.51 -4.08
N ASP A 29 -14.31 -29.45 -5.07
CA ASP A 29 -15.60 -30.12 -5.04
C ASP A 29 -15.45 -31.68 -5.02
N GLU A 30 -14.32 -32.20 -5.49
CA GLU A 30 -13.91 -33.61 -5.36
C GLU A 30 -13.17 -33.92 -4.05
N GLY A 31 -13.06 -32.95 -3.13
CA GLY A 31 -12.44 -33.10 -1.81
C GLY A 31 -10.94 -32.91 -1.78
N LYS A 32 -10.30 -32.43 -2.87
CA LYS A 32 -8.86 -32.18 -2.95
C LYS A 32 -8.49 -30.84 -2.30
N ARG A 33 -7.29 -30.77 -1.74
CA ARG A 33 -6.68 -29.53 -1.25
C ARG A 33 -5.81 -28.93 -2.34
N VAL A 34 -6.07 -27.68 -2.69
CA VAL A 34 -5.45 -26.97 -3.81
C VAL A 34 -4.80 -25.67 -3.34
N LEU A 35 -3.58 -25.43 -3.78
CA LEU A 35 -2.88 -24.15 -3.62
C LEU A 35 -2.81 -23.42 -4.97
N LEU A 36 -3.23 -22.15 -4.99
CA LEU A 36 -3.01 -21.22 -6.09
C LEU A 36 -1.90 -20.25 -5.67
N LEU A 37 -0.71 -20.33 -6.31
CA LEU A 37 0.41 -19.40 -6.14
C LEU A 37 0.33 -18.35 -7.23
N GLU A 38 0.05 -17.07 -6.85
CA GLU A 38 -0.12 -15.98 -7.80
C GLU A 38 0.89 -14.85 -7.53
N SER A 39 1.58 -14.40 -8.59
CA SER A 39 2.52 -13.29 -8.51
C SER A 39 1.82 -11.93 -8.43
N ALA A 40 0.63 -11.79 -8.98
CA ALA A 40 -0.23 -10.63 -8.83
C ALA A 40 -0.95 -10.61 -7.46
N ARG A 41 -1.61 -9.49 -7.16
CA ARG A 41 -2.40 -9.37 -5.93
C ARG A 41 -3.68 -10.22 -5.99
N ALA A 42 -4.46 -10.07 -7.05
CA ALA A 42 -5.80 -10.64 -7.15
C ALA A 42 -5.83 -11.86 -8.06
N PRO A 43 -6.78 -12.80 -7.87
CA PRO A 43 -6.95 -13.91 -8.78
C PRO A 43 -7.48 -13.41 -10.14
N GLY A 44 -7.05 -14.06 -11.23
CA GLY A 44 -7.49 -13.73 -12.57
C GLY A 44 -6.97 -12.41 -13.12
N SER A 45 -5.75 -12.02 -12.76
CA SER A 45 -5.11 -10.76 -13.14
C SER A 45 -5.07 -10.54 -14.65
N GLU A 46 -4.97 -11.61 -15.44
CA GLU A 46 -4.92 -11.61 -16.91
C GLU A 46 -6.22 -11.11 -17.58
N TYR A 47 -7.29 -10.99 -16.82
CA TYR A 47 -8.55 -10.35 -17.22
C TYR A 47 -8.86 -9.11 -16.39
N THR A 48 -8.70 -9.19 -15.07
CA THR A 48 -9.08 -8.12 -14.13
C THR A 48 -8.16 -6.89 -14.24
N LEU A 49 -6.86 -7.08 -14.12
CA LEU A 49 -5.86 -6.00 -14.25
C LEU A 49 -5.57 -5.64 -15.71
N ALA A 50 -5.93 -6.50 -16.67
CA ALA A 50 -5.86 -6.24 -18.09
C ALA A 50 -7.11 -5.54 -18.67
N TYR A 51 -8.11 -5.23 -17.85
CA TYR A 51 -9.39 -4.60 -18.22
C TYR A 51 -10.15 -5.35 -19.32
N ARG A 52 -10.05 -6.69 -19.32
CA ARG A 52 -10.64 -7.55 -20.33
C ARG A 52 -11.92 -8.21 -19.80
N GLY A 53 -13.08 -7.56 -19.94
CA GLY A 53 -14.38 -8.11 -19.55
C GLY A 53 -14.84 -9.27 -20.43
N GLY A 54 -14.91 -9.02 -21.73
CA GLY A 54 -15.48 -9.97 -22.69
C GLY A 54 -17.01 -10.02 -22.66
N LYS A 55 -17.56 -11.11 -23.18
CA LYS A 55 -19.02 -11.40 -23.16
C LYS A 55 -19.27 -12.78 -22.59
N ILE A 56 -20.43 -12.97 -21.99
CA ILE A 56 -20.89 -14.31 -21.60
C ILE A 56 -21.13 -15.13 -22.88
N PRO A 57 -20.44 -16.26 -23.07
CA PRO A 57 -20.66 -17.12 -24.24
C PRO A 57 -22.02 -17.82 -24.15
N CYS A 58 -22.58 -18.20 -25.32
CA CYS A 58 -23.86 -18.89 -25.43
C CYS A 58 -23.70 -20.43 -25.60
N ASP A 59 -22.54 -20.97 -25.25
CA ASP A 59 -22.16 -22.36 -25.52
C ASP A 59 -21.96 -23.21 -24.25
N ALA A 60 -21.40 -24.41 -24.41
CA ALA A 60 -21.09 -25.33 -23.34
C ALA A 60 -20.10 -24.78 -22.29
N ALA A 61 -19.27 -23.78 -22.63
CA ALA A 61 -18.37 -23.15 -21.68
C ALA A 61 -19.15 -22.41 -20.58
N ALA A 62 -20.24 -21.72 -20.96
CA ALA A 62 -21.12 -21.07 -19.99
C ALA A 62 -21.77 -22.06 -19.01
N SER A 63 -22.07 -23.30 -19.43
CA SER A 63 -22.65 -24.32 -18.55
C SER A 63 -21.63 -24.85 -17.52
N ARG A 64 -20.36 -24.98 -17.90
CA ARG A 64 -19.27 -25.37 -16.96
C ARG A 64 -18.91 -24.23 -16.01
N ALA A 65 -19.12 -23.00 -16.41
CA ALA A 65 -18.91 -21.80 -15.60
C ALA A 65 -20.22 -21.25 -15.00
N ALA A 66 -21.24 -22.09 -14.80
CA ALA A 66 -22.58 -21.65 -14.34
C ALA A 66 -22.53 -20.87 -13.01
N GLU A 67 -21.68 -21.28 -12.07
CA GLU A 67 -21.50 -20.59 -10.79
C GLU A 67 -20.91 -19.20 -11.01
N LEU A 68 -19.87 -19.05 -11.83
CA LEU A 68 -19.28 -17.75 -12.17
C LEU A 68 -20.30 -16.84 -12.88
N CYS A 69 -21.04 -17.38 -13.83
CA CYS A 69 -22.10 -16.62 -14.51
C CYS A 69 -23.21 -16.19 -13.54
N GLY A 70 -23.53 -17.02 -12.54
CA GLY A 70 -24.49 -16.70 -11.48
C GLY A 70 -23.99 -15.54 -10.60
N GLU A 71 -22.74 -15.59 -10.15
CA GLU A 71 -22.12 -14.51 -9.36
C GLU A 71 -22.06 -13.19 -10.14
N LEU A 72 -21.59 -13.22 -11.39
CA LEU A 72 -21.52 -12.02 -12.23
C LEU A 72 -22.88 -11.36 -12.44
N ARG A 73 -23.94 -12.16 -12.66
CA ARG A 73 -25.32 -11.63 -12.75
C ARG A 73 -25.82 -11.10 -11.40
N GLY A 74 -25.53 -11.81 -10.31
CA GLY A 74 -25.87 -11.37 -8.94
C GLY A 74 -25.23 -10.05 -8.54
N LEU A 75 -24.02 -9.78 -9.03
CA LEU A 75 -23.31 -8.51 -8.84
C LEU A 75 -23.77 -7.41 -9.83
N GLY A 76 -24.64 -7.71 -10.77
CA GLY A 76 -25.00 -6.75 -11.84
C GLY A 76 -23.87 -6.49 -12.84
N ALA A 77 -22.93 -7.42 -12.95
CA ALA A 77 -21.75 -7.30 -13.83
C ALA A 77 -22.05 -7.52 -15.32
N VAL A 78 -23.24 -7.97 -15.65
CA VAL A 78 -23.60 -8.37 -17.02
C VAL A 78 -24.61 -7.40 -17.60
N THR A 79 -24.26 -6.76 -18.70
CA THR A 79 -25.14 -5.86 -19.44
C THR A 79 -26.21 -6.62 -20.24
N SER A 80 -27.22 -5.91 -20.75
CA SER A 80 -28.33 -6.53 -21.53
C SER A 80 -27.86 -7.21 -22.84
N ASP A 81 -26.73 -6.77 -23.42
CA ASP A 81 -26.11 -7.38 -24.62
C ASP A 81 -25.03 -8.44 -24.26
N GLY A 82 -24.95 -8.82 -22.97
CA GLY A 82 -24.08 -9.88 -22.47
C GLY A 82 -22.63 -9.48 -22.19
N ARG A 83 -22.27 -8.19 -22.30
CA ARG A 83 -20.91 -7.71 -21.93
C ARG A 83 -20.70 -7.80 -20.43
N ILE A 84 -19.47 -8.10 -20.02
CA ILE A 84 -19.05 -8.25 -18.63
C ILE A 84 -18.28 -7.00 -18.19
N ASP A 85 -18.70 -6.41 -17.07
CA ASP A 85 -17.93 -5.39 -16.38
C ASP A 85 -16.68 -6.02 -15.71
N HIS A 86 -15.51 -5.76 -16.28
CA HIS A 86 -14.25 -6.32 -15.82
C HIS A 86 -13.95 -6.00 -14.35
N THR A 87 -14.46 -4.88 -13.80
CA THR A 87 -14.23 -4.47 -12.40
C THR A 87 -14.92 -5.37 -11.39
N LEU A 88 -15.86 -6.21 -11.82
CA LEU A 88 -16.59 -7.17 -10.99
C LEU A 88 -16.13 -8.63 -11.18
N LEU A 89 -15.14 -8.87 -12.03
CA LEU A 89 -14.57 -10.20 -12.24
C LEU A 89 -13.85 -10.72 -10.99
N SER A 90 -12.94 -9.92 -10.41
CA SER A 90 -12.21 -10.29 -9.18
C SER A 90 -13.15 -10.51 -7.98
N PRO A 91 -14.12 -9.62 -7.68
CA PRO A 91 -15.14 -9.88 -6.67
C PRO A 91 -15.90 -11.19 -6.85
N ALA A 92 -16.37 -11.49 -8.09
CA ALA A 92 -17.11 -12.72 -8.37
C ALA A 92 -16.23 -13.95 -8.11
N LEU A 93 -15.01 -13.96 -8.62
CA LEU A 93 -14.07 -15.07 -8.46
C LEU A 93 -13.68 -15.28 -7.00
N SER A 94 -13.39 -14.19 -6.28
CA SER A 94 -13.02 -14.23 -4.86
C SER A 94 -14.12 -14.84 -4.00
N ARG A 95 -15.40 -14.52 -4.24
CA ARG A 95 -16.54 -15.15 -3.54
C ARG A 95 -16.61 -16.64 -3.77
N ILE A 96 -16.35 -17.09 -5.02
CA ILE A 96 -16.36 -18.52 -5.35
C ILE A 96 -15.24 -19.25 -4.61
N LEU A 97 -14.02 -18.69 -4.61
CA LEU A 97 -12.87 -19.29 -3.93
C LEU A 97 -13.06 -19.33 -2.40
N MET A 98 -13.58 -18.25 -1.81
CA MET A 98 -13.83 -18.18 -0.36
C MET A 98 -14.85 -19.21 0.14
N ARG A 99 -15.87 -19.58 -0.65
CA ARG A 99 -16.81 -20.65 -0.28
C ARG A 99 -16.13 -22.00 -0.10
N ARG A 100 -14.90 -22.15 -0.61
CA ARG A 100 -14.08 -23.38 -0.54
C ARG A 100 -12.77 -23.13 0.20
N GLY A 101 -12.74 -22.15 1.10
CA GLY A 101 -11.52 -21.76 1.83
C GLY A 101 -10.92 -22.85 2.73
N ASP A 102 -11.69 -23.91 3.05
CA ASP A 102 -11.20 -25.12 3.71
C ASP A 102 -10.42 -26.06 2.77
N ARG A 103 -10.52 -25.88 1.46
CA ARG A 103 -9.92 -26.71 0.40
C ARG A 103 -9.00 -25.93 -0.52
N ILE A 104 -9.29 -24.66 -0.79
CA ILE A 104 -8.51 -23.81 -1.69
C ILE A 104 -7.78 -22.75 -0.87
N SER A 105 -6.44 -22.74 -0.98
CA SER A 105 -5.60 -21.65 -0.51
C SER A 105 -5.16 -20.80 -1.69
N PHE A 106 -5.26 -19.48 -1.54
CA PHE A 106 -4.77 -18.50 -2.53
C PHE A 106 -3.62 -17.72 -1.91
N PHE A 107 -2.44 -17.77 -2.52
CA PHE A 107 -1.24 -17.08 -2.07
C PHE A 107 -0.85 -16.00 -3.09
N PRO A 108 -1.33 -14.75 -2.91
CA PRO A 108 -1.00 -13.64 -3.79
C PRO A 108 0.43 -13.13 -3.54
N SER A 109 0.93 -12.31 -4.45
CA SER A 109 2.27 -11.70 -4.36
C SER A 109 3.39 -12.73 -4.13
N SER A 110 3.17 -13.97 -4.54
CA SER A 110 4.03 -15.13 -4.31
C SER A 110 4.70 -15.56 -5.61
N VAL A 111 6.03 -15.45 -5.65
CA VAL A 111 6.85 -15.71 -6.84
C VAL A 111 7.49 -17.09 -6.73
N PRO A 112 7.13 -18.08 -7.55
CA PRO A 112 7.80 -19.36 -7.59
C PRO A 112 9.29 -19.20 -7.99
N LEU A 113 10.19 -19.80 -7.22
CA LEU A 113 11.63 -19.78 -7.44
C LEU A 113 12.14 -21.08 -8.08
N SER A 114 11.67 -22.21 -7.57
CA SER A 114 12.07 -23.54 -8.07
C SER A 114 10.97 -24.57 -7.79
N ALA A 115 10.97 -25.62 -8.59
CA ALA A 115 10.17 -26.81 -8.34
C ALA A 115 11.03 -28.06 -8.51
N GLU A 116 11.01 -28.93 -7.52
CA GLU A 116 11.78 -30.16 -7.47
C GLU A 116 10.87 -31.37 -7.35
N LYS A 117 11.13 -32.40 -8.14
CA LYS A 117 10.47 -33.70 -8.01
C LYS A 117 10.97 -34.42 -6.76
N THR A 118 10.05 -34.82 -5.87
CA THR A 118 10.34 -35.67 -4.71
C THR A 118 9.87 -37.11 -4.96
N LEU A 119 10.01 -37.97 -3.96
CA LEU A 119 9.51 -39.36 -4.04
C LEU A 119 7.95 -39.37 -4.09
N ASP A 120 7.32 -38.46 -3.34
CA ASP A 120 5.87 -38.46 -3.12
C ASP A 120 5.13 -37.38 -3.95
N GLY A 121 5.89 -36.59 -4.74
CA GLY A 121 5.28 -35.51 -5.53
C GLY A 121 6.24 -34.42 -5.94
N TRP A 122 5.88 -33.18 -5.67
CA TRP A 122 6.62 -31.96 -6.02
C TRP A 122 6.83 -31.06 -4.80
N ARG A 123 7.99 -30.43 -4.70
CA ARG A 123 8.30 -29.38 -3.74
C ARG A 123 8.52 -28.07 -4.50
N VAL A 124 7.80 -27.02 -4.15
CA VAL A 124 7.92 -25.69 -4.74
C VAL A 124 8.45 -24.73 -3.69
N CYS A 125 9.56 -24.04 -4.02
CA CYS A 125 10.09 -22.93 -3.25
C CYS A 125 9.57 -21.64 -3.86
N PHE A 126 9.12 -20.69 -3.04
CA PHE A 126 8.62 -19.39 -3.49
C PHE A 126 8.95 -18.27 -2.50
N VAL A 127 8.80 -17.03 -2.94
CA VAL A 127 9.02 -15.83 -2.12
C VAL A 127 7.74 -14.99 -2.09
N THR A 128 7.32 -14.57 -0.88
CA THR A 128 6.25 -13.59 -0.66
C THR A 128 6.85 -12.39 0.09
N ASN A 129 6.85 -11.21 -0.53
CA ASN A 129 7.36 -9.97 0.05
C ASN A 129 8.75 -10.10 0.74
N GLY A 130 9.69 -10.83 0.10
CA GLY A 130 11.05 -11.03 0.61
C GLY A 130 11.23 -12.24 1.54
N VAL A 131 10.17 -12.89 1.98
CA VAL A 131 10.23 -14.08 2.84
C VAL A 131 10.12 -15.35 1.99
N ARG A 132 11.01 -16.33 2.23
CA ARG A 132 11.02 -17.62 1.52
C ARG A 132 10.11 -18.62 2.19
N HIS A 133 9.33 -19.33 1.38
CA HIS A 133 8.40 -20.37 1.77
C HIS A 133 8.56 -21.62 0.94
N THR A 134 7.98 -22.74 1.42
CA THR A 134 7.99 -24.03 0.73
C THR A 134 6.60 -24.66 0.78
N ALA A 135 6.15 -25.20 -0.34
CA ALA A 135 4.93 -26.00 -0.42
C ALA A 135 5.20 -27.34 -1.12
N GLU A 136 4.49 -28.40 -0.71
CA GLU A 136 4.57 -29.73 -1.29
C GLU A 136 3.21 -30.20 -1.78
N ALA A 137 3.17 -30.91 -2.90
CA ALA A 137 1.96 -31.51 -3.44
C ALA A 137 2.23 -32.76 -4.27
N GLY A 138 1.21 -33.63 -4.36
CA GLY A 138 1.28 -34.80 -5.24
C GLY A 138 1.40 -34.41 -6.72
N ARG A 139 0.79 -33.31 -7.12
CA ARG A 139 0.81 -32.81 -8.51
C ARG A 139 1.10 -31.31 -8.60
N LEU A 140 1.78 -30.92 -9.67
CA LEU A 140 2.17 -29.55 -9.98
C LEU A 140 1.59 -29.12 -11.32
N VAL A 141 1.01 -27.91 -11.38
CA VAL A 141 0.43 -27.32 -12.59
C VAL A 141 1.05 -25.94 -12.83
N GLY A 142 1.70 -25.75 -13.98
CA GLY A 142 2.06 -24.42 -14.47
C GLY A 142 0.80 -23.76 -15.07
N ALA A 143 0.38 -22.62 -14.54
CA ALA A 143 -0.86 -21.94 -14.92
C ALA A 143 -0.71 -20.41 -15.04
N ASP A 144 0.53 -19.92 -14.97
CA ASP A 144 0.86 -18.51 -15.15
C ASP A 144 1.05 -18.15 -16.63
N LEU A 145 0.88 -16.87 -16.92
CA LEU A 145 0.91 -16.33 -18.29
C LEU A 145 2.25 -16.60 -19.01
N TYR A 146 3.36 -16.65 -18.27
CA TYR A 146 4.70 -16.65 -18.82
C TYR A 146 5.49 -17.95 -18.56
N ASP A 147 4.83 -19.01 -18.12
CA ASP A 147 5.46 -20.30 -17.79
C ASP A 147 6.63 -20.16 -16.81
N ALA A 148 6.31 -19.72 -15.59
CA ALA A 148 7.28 -19.43 -14.53
C ALA A 148 8.30 -20.53 -14.26
N LEU A 149 7.88 -21.76 -14.37
CA LEU A 149 8.68 -22.94 -14.07
C LEU A 149 9.37 -23.53 -15.31
N GLY A 150 8.84 -23.29 -16.50
CA GLY A 150 9.36 -23.82 -17.76
C GLY A 150 10.47 -23.00 -18.42
N GLY A 151 10.87 -21.88 -17.83
CA GLY A 151 12.06 -21.13 -18.29
C GLY A 151 11.80 -19.84 -19.05
N GLY A 152 10.62 -19.27 -19.01
CA GLY A 152 10.36 -17.90 -19.53
C GLY A 152 9.22 -17.76 -20.52
N ALA A 153 9.18 -16.60 -21.17
CA ALA A 153 8.07 -16.16 -22.00
C ALA A 153 7.61 -17.23 -23.00
N SER A 154 6.32 -17.54 -22.96
CA SER A 154 5.69 -18.45 -23.89
C SER A 154 5.82 -17.93 -25.34
N GLY A 155 6.44 -18.73 -26.22
CA GLY A 155 6.47 -18.45 -27.68
C GLY A 155 5.07 -18.45 -28.32
N HIS A 156 4.04 -18.76 -27.55
CA HIS A 156 2.66 -18.82 -27.95
C HIS A 156 1.95 -17.46 -27.93
N ILE A 157 2.54 -16.43 -27.29
CA ILE A 157 1.95 -15.08 -27.33
C ILE A 157 2.09 -14.50 -28.75
N LYS A 158 0.98 -14.12 -29.36
CA LYS A 158 0.91 -13.54 -30.71
C LYS A 158 0.83 -12.03 -30.69
N LYS A 159 0.00 -11.49 -29.79
CA LYS A 159 -0.23 -10.04 -29.63
C LYS A 159 -0.46 -9.69 -28.18
N LYS A 160 -0.17 -8.43 -27.86
CA LYS A 160 -0.44 -7.79 -26.59
C LYS A 160 -1.33 -6.58 -26.78
N TYR A 161 -2.27 -6.39 -25.88
CA TYR A 161 -3.19 -5.27 -25.87
C TYR A 161 -3.08 -4.55 -24.53
N LEU A 162 -2.89 -3.23 -24.59
CA LEU A 162 -2.98 -2.37 -23.39
C LEU A 162 -4.29 -1.61 -23.48
N ILE A 163 -5.19 -1.84 -22.53
CA ILE A 163 -6.55 -1.33 -22.56
C ILE A 163 -6.65 -0.12 -21.62
N GLY A 164 -7.21 0.96 -22.12
CA GLY A 164 -7.50 2.16 -21.36
C GLY A 164 -9.01 2.41 -21.28
N LEU A 165 -9.43 3.09 -20.24
CA LEU A 165 -10.79 3.59 -20.05
C LEU A 165 -10.77 5.09 -20.27
N ALA A 166 -11.67 5.60 -21.10
CA ALA A 166 -11.74 7.00 -21.45
C ALA A 166 -13.17 7.54 -21.31
N LEU A 167 -13.28 8.85 -21.18
CA LEU A 167 -14.50 9.62 -21.37
C LEU A 167 -14.52 10.20 -22.78
N CYS A 168 -15.70 10.31 -23.37
CA CYS A 168 -15.94 11.09 -24.56
C CYS A 168 -16.65 12.41 -24.18
N GLU A 169 -16.07 13.54 -24.56
CA GLU A 169 -16.64 14.88 -24.34
C GLU A 169 -17.77 15.20 -25.35
N SER A 170 -17.90 14.42 -26.40
CA SER A 170 -18.95 14.58 -27.42
C SER A 170 -19.90 13.38 -27.38
N GLU A 171 -21.21 13.58 -27.59
CA GLU A 171 -22.21 12.49 -27.64
C GLU A 171 -22.01 11.51 -28.82
N LYS A 172 -21.03 11.75 -29.68
CA LYS A 172 -20.74 10.93 -30.86
C LYS A 172 -19.45 10.16 -30.67
N VAL A 173 -19.52 9.04 -29.99
CA VAL A 173 -18.44 8.03 -30.07
C VAL A 173 -18.67 7.23 -31.34
N VAL A 174 -17.77 7.34 -32.29
CA VAL A 174 -17.71 6.42 -33.44
C VAL A 174 -16.83 5.25 -33.01
N ALA A 175 -17.43 4.09 -32.72
CA ALA A 175 -16.66 2.85 -32.56
C ALA A 175 -15.85 2.60 -33.85
N GLY A 176 -14.55 2.32 -33.70
CA GLY A 176 -13.70 2.10 -34.86
C GLY A 176 -12.22 2.30 -34.57
N GLU A 177 -11.43 2.35 -35.63
CA GLU A 177 -9.99 2.58 -35.56
C GLU A 177 -9.69 4.08 -35.54
N LEU A 178 -8.90 4.55 -34.57
CA LEU A 178 -8.38 5.93 -34.56
C LEU A 178 -7.14 6.04 -35.46
N PRO A 179 -6.91 7.22 -36.08
CA PRO A 179 -5.71 7.44 -36.85
C PRO A 179 -4.45 7.22 -36.01
N GLY A 180 -3.56 6.35 -36.46
CA GLY A 180 -2.22 6.24 -35.89
C GLY A 180 -1.37 7.46 -36.25
N ASP A 181 -0.38 7.75 -35.41
CA ASP A 181 0.64 8.76 -35.66
C ASP A 181 2.06 8.20 -35.45
N ALA A 182 3.07 9.03 -35.69
CA ALA A 182 4.48 8.62 -35.60
C ALA A 182 4.95 8.28 -34.16
N SER A 183 4.14 8.56 -33.14
CA SER A 183 4.46 8.24 -31.73
C SER A 183 4.20 6.77 -31.38
N LEU A 184 3.40 6.10 -32.20
CA LEU A 184 3.10 4.68 -32.00
C LEU A 184 4.15 3.80 -32.70
N PRO A 185 4.59 2.70 -32.07
CA PRO A 185 5.45 1.71 -32.72
C PRO A 185 4.82 1.20 -34.02
N GLY A 186 5.64 0.84 -35.02
CA GLY A 186 5.17 0.29 -36.28
C GLY A 186 4.26 -0.93 -36.04
N GLY A 187 3.08 -0.93 -36.64
CA GLY A 187 2.08 -2.00 -36.46
C GLY A 187 1.13 -1.82 -35.26
N CYS A 188 1.37 -0.86 -34.37
CA CYS A 188 0.43 -0.53 -33.30
C CYS A 188 -0.85 0.09 -33.88
N ARG A 189 -2.01 -0.42 -33.45
CA ARG A 189 -3.32 0.11 -33.81
C ARG A 189 -4.05 0.55 -32.55
N VAL A 190 -4.85 1.60 -32.70
CA VAL A 190 -5.70 2.11 -31.63
C VAL A 190 -7.16 1.97 -32.05
N THR A 191 -7.92 1.18 -31.30
CA THR A 191 -9.34 1.00 -31.53
C THR A 191 -10.15 1.50 -30.34
N VAL A 192 -11.33 2.00 -30.60
CA VAL A 192 -12.29 2.46 -29.59
C VAL A 192 -13.58 1.68 -29.69
N ASP A 193 -14.14 1.35 -28.53
CA ASP A 193 -15.46 0.74 -28.40
C ASP A 193 -16.16 1.39 -27.21
N GLY A 194 -17.42 1.76 -27.33
CA GLY A 194 -18.14 2.37 -26.24
C GLY A 194 -19.53 2.85 -26.61
N ASP A 195 -20.30 3.16 -25.58
CA ASP A 195 -21.66 3.66 -25.67
C ASP A 195 -21.89 4.73 -24.60
N GLY A 196 -22.58 5.81 -24.97
CA GLY A 196 -23.06 6.80 -24.02
C GLY A 196 -22.01 7.57 -23.22
N GLY A 197 -20.80 7.80 -23.75
CA GLY A 197 -19.71 8.55 -23.09
C GLY A 197 -18.66 7.69 -22.36
N ASP A 198 -18.96 6.45 -22.04
CA ASP A 198 -18.01 5.49 -21.49
C ASP A 198 -17.30 4.73 -22.61
N VAL A 199 -16.00 4.97 -22.78
CA VAL A 199 -15.22 4.44 -23.91
C VAL A 199 -14.11 3.54 -23.40
N THR A 200 -13.91 2.42 -24.09
CA THR A 200 -12.72 1.57 -23.98
C THR A 200 -11.79 1.85 -25.15
N VAL A 201 -10.53 2.11 -24.87
CA VAL A 201 -9.48 2.36 -25.87
C VAL A 201 -8.49 1.21 -25.82
N THR A 202 -8.28 0.54 -26.93
CA THR A 202 -7.38 -0.60 -27.02
C THR A 202 -6.19 -0.26 -27.91
N PHE A 203 -4.98 -0.32 -27.32
CA PHE A 203 -3.71 -0.19 -28.01
C PHE A 203 -3.16 -1.59 -28.27
N SER A 204 -3.00 -1.97 -29.54
CA SER A 204 -2.46 -3.29 -29.92
C SER A 204 -0.97 -3.22 -30.22
N PHE A 205 -0.18 -4.11 -29.62
CA PHE A 205 1.27 -4.19 -29.76
C PHE A 205 1.70 -5.58 -30.22
N ASP A 206 2.91 -5.69 -30.76
CA ASP A 206 3.54 -6.97 -31.05
C ASP A 206 3.85 -7.73 -29.74
N ALA A 207 4.03 -9.04 -29.84
CA ALA A 207 4.33 -9.94 -28.71
C ALA A 207 5.57 -9.52 -27.91
N ALA A 208 6.56 -8.89 -28.56
CA ALA A 208 7.82 -8.44 -27.93
C ALA A 208 7.68 -7.16 -27.09
N ALA A 209 6.55 -6.44 -27.17
CA ALA A 209 6.36 -5.21 -26.42
C ALA A 209 6.45 -5.45 -24.91
N ASN A 210 7.11 -4.54 -24.20
CA ASN A 210 7.12 -4.49 -22.75
C ASN A 210 6.31 -3.27 -22.23
N MET A 211 6.01 -3.27 -20.93
CA MET A 211 5.16 -2.24 -20.33
C MET A 211 5.77 -0.84 -20.42
N CYS A 212 7.09 -0.69 -20.28
CA CYS A 212 7.76 0.61 -20.40
C CYS A 212 7.57 1.23 -21.78
N THR A 213 7.83 0.44 -22.85
CA THR A 213 7.66 0.91 -24.23
C THR A 213 6.21 1.20 -24.59
N ALA A 214 5.28 0.38 -24.09
CA ALA A 214 3.85 0.57 -24.32
C ALA A 214 3.33 1.84 -23.64
N ARG A 215 3.66 2.07 -22.38
CA ARG A 215 3.25 3.28 -21.63
C ARG A 215 3.84 4.55 -22.25
N ARG A 216 5.10 4.51 -22.69
CA ARG A 216 5.73 5.62 -23.40
C ARG A 216 4.97 5.95 -24.69
N ALA A 217 4.62 4.93 -25.49
CA ALA A 217 3.86 5.10 -26.71
C ALA A 217 2.45 5.66 -26.45
N VAL A 218 1.74 5.13 -25.45
CA VAL A 218 0.42 5.64 -25.04
C VAL A 218 0.51 7.10 -24.60
N ARG A 219 1.46 7.45 -23.72
CA ARG A 219 1.67 8.84 -23.28
C ARG A 219 1.89 9.77 -24.47
N SER A 220 2.81 9.41 -25.36
CA SER A 220 3.14 10.24 -26.53
C SER A 220 1.95 10.40 -27.46
N TYR A 221 1.18 9.34 -27.72
CA TYR A 221 -0.01 9.37 -28.58
C TYR A 221 -1.14 10.21 -27.96
N VAL A 222 -1.43 10.01 -26.67
CA VAL A 222 -2.50 10.74 -25.96
C VAL A 222 -2.20 12.24 -25.91
N THR A 223 -0.95 12.64 -25.74
CA THR A 223 -0.53 14.05 -25.72
C THR A 223 -0.24 14.64 -27.09
N GLY A 224 -0.14 13.81 -28.14
CA GLY A 224 0.20 14.22 -29.51
C GLY A 224 -0.87 14.99 -30.28
N GLY A 225 -2.05 15.20 -29.69
CA GLY A 225 -3.13 16.02 -30.26
C GLY A 225 -4.16 15.24 -31.06
N SER A 226 -3.82 14.16 -31.74
CA SER A 226 -4.78 13.32 -32.50
C SER A 226 -5.82 12.67 -31.58
N PHE A 227 -5.38 12.18 -30.42
CA PHE A 227 -6.28 11.59 -29.43
C PHE A 227 -7.22 12.64 -28.81
N ALA A 228 -6.67 13.78 -28.38
CA ALA A 228 -7.48 14.87 -27.84
C ALA A 228 -8.45 15.46 -28.88
N ALA A 229 -8.05 15.52 -30.15
CA ALA A 229 -8.91 15.98 -31.24
C ALA A 229 -10.11 15.04 -31.52
N SER A 230 -10.04 13.77 -31.10
CA SER A 230 -11.17 12.83 -31.14
C SER A 230 -12.22 13.09 -30.05
N GLY A 231 -11.97 14.04 -29.12
CA GLY A 231 -12.85 14.34 -27.99
C GLY A 231 -12.74 13.35 -26.85
N LEU A 232 -11.70 12.51 -26.84
CA LEU A 232 -11.46 11.51 -25.81
C LEU A 232 -10.53 12.04 -24.71
N ARG A 233 -10.78 11.58 -23.48
CA ARG A 233 -9.92 11.80 -22.30
C ARG A 233 -9.63 10.48 -21.62
N LEU A 234 -8.34 10.06 -21.60
CA LEU A 234 -7.92 8.81 -20.97
C LEU A 234 -7.97 8.94 -19.45
N ALA A 235 -8.76 8.09 -18.78
CA ALA A 235 -8.99 8.15 -17.33
C ALA A 235 -8.27 7.04 -16.55
N ALA A 236 -8.07 5.88 -17.16
CA ALA A 236 -7.33 4.78 -16.58
C ALA A 236 -6.62 3.97 -17.65
N LEU A 237 -5.58 3.25 -17.26
CA LEU A 237 -4.82 2.35 -18.12
C LEU A 237 -4.61 1.04 -17.36
N ALA A 238 -4.77 -0.09 -18.04
CA ALA A 238 -4.62 -1.41 -17.46
C ALA A 238 -3.21 -1.62 -16.87
N ASP A 239 -3.14 -2.39 -15.80
CA ASP A 239 -1.88 -2.74 -15.12
C ASP A 239 -1.22 -3.99 -15.71
N GLU A 240 -1.95 -4.75 -16.52
CA GLU A 240 -1.48 -5.94 -17.22
C GLU A 240 -1.82 -5.85 -18.71
N PHE A 241 -1.04 -6.56 -19.53
CA PHE A 241 -1.44 -6.76 -20.93
C PHE A 241 -2.55 -7.81 -21.04
N ALA A 242 -3.63 -7.49 -21.76
CA ALA A 242 -4.43 -8.54 -22.35
C ALA A 242 -3.62 -9.18 -23.50
N VAL A 243 -3.57 -10.50 -23.55
CA VAL A 243 -2.78 -11.19 -24.57
C VAL A 243 -3.65 -12.07 -25.47
N GLU A 244 -3.17 -12.26 -26.70
CA GLU A 244 -3.69 -13.25 -27.62
C GLU A 244 -2.66 -14.39 -27.69
N SER A 245 -3.09 -15.63 -27.41
CA SER A 245 -2.23 -16.82 -27.32
C SER A 245 -2.85 -18.01 -28.06
N ASP A 246 -2.01 -18.84 -28.66
CA ASP A 246 -2.37 -20.13 -29.24
C ASP A 246 -1.90 -21.33 -28.39
N GLU A 247 -1.53 -21.08 -27.11
CA GLU A 247 -1.11 -22.11 -26.18
C GLU A 247 -2.21 -23.15 -25.95
N GLU A 248 -1.83 -24.42 -25.88
CA GLU A 248 -2.71 -25.53 -25.51
C GLU A 248 -2.26 -26.18 -24.21
N SER A 249 -3.21 -26.69 -23.43
CA SER A 249 -2.94 -27.40 -22.18
C SER A 249 -2.31 -28.75 -22.47
N VAL A 250 -1.29 -29.13 -21.66
CA VAL A 250 -0.51 -30.36 -21.85
C VAL A 250 -0.40 -31.11 -20.52
N PHE A 251 -0.53 -32.43 -20.57
CA PHE A 251 -0.42 -33.35 -19.42
C PHE A 251 0.80 -34.24 -19.56
N TYR A 252 1.63 -34.33 -18.50
CA TYR A 252 2.85 -35.12 -18.47
C TYR A 252 2.78 -36.29 -17.48
N GLY A 253 3.46 -37.40 -17.77
CA GLY A 253 3.37 -38.67 -17.01
C GLY A 253 4.01 -38.66 -15.61
N ASP A 254 4.71 -37.59 -15.23
CA ASP A 254 5.40 -37.46 -13.94
C ASP A 254 4.63 -36.59 -12.91
N GLY A 255 3.34 -36.32 -13.17
CA GLY A 255 2.47 -35.55 -12.27
C GLY A 255 2.65 -34.04 -12.43
N TYR A 256 3.26 -33.59 -13.52
CA TYR A 256 3.25 -32.18 -13.97
C TYR A 256 2.25 -31.98 -15.09
N ALA A 257 1.61 -30.81 -15.11
CA ALA A 257 0.78 -30.39 -16.23
C ALA A 257 0.97 -28.89 -16.52
N ARG A 258 0.73 -28.48 -17.75
CA ARG A 258 0.67 -27.08 -18.17
C ARG A 258 -0.77 -26.75 -18.54
N LEU A 259 -1.37 -25.79 -17.84
CA LEU A 259 -2.70 -25.24 -18.14
C LEU A 259 -2.51 -23.93 -18.90
N ALA A 260 -3.12 -23.81 -20.08
CA ALA A 260 -3.08 -22.60 -20.89
C ALA A 260 -3.97 -21.51 -20.25
N PRO A 261 -3.43 -20.41 -19.71
CA PRO A 261 -4.21 -19.48 -18.90
C PRO A 261 -5.06 -18.49 -19.72
N VAL A 262 -4.70 -18.19 -20.97
CA VAL A 262 -5.28 -17.09 -21.79
C VAL A 262 -5.59 -17.51 -23.21
N ARG A 263 -6.11 -18.70 -23.39
CA ARG A 263 -6.55 -19.19 -24.69
C ARG A 263 -7.80 -18.47 -25.21
N PHE A 264 -8.66 -17.99 -24.32
CA PHE A 264 -9.98 -17.47 -24.63
C PHE A 264 -10.05 -15.93 -24.57
N ALA A 265 -10.99 -15.37 -25.30
CA ALA A 265 -11.24 -13.93 -25.32
C ALA A 265 -11.98 -13.40 -24.08
N ASP A 266 -12.57 -14.29 -23.27
CA ASP A 266 -13.35 -13.94 -22.08
C ASP A 266 -13.03 -14.84 -20.88
N ALA A 267 -13.26 -14.31 -19.68
CA ALA A 267 -12.97 -14.96 -18.41
C ALA A 267 -13.85 -16.19 -18.14
N VAL A 268 -15.09 -16.19 -18.62
CA VAL A 268 -16.06 -17.29 -18.44
C VAL A 268 -15.60 -18.53 -19.19
N SER A 269 -15.18 -18.37 -20.45
CA SER A 269 -14.62 -19.45 -21.26
C SER A 269 -13.33 -20.00 -20.67
N ALA A 270 -12.43 -19.12 -20.16
CA ALA A 270 -11.21 -19.53 -19.48
C ALA A 270 -11.49 -20.36 -18.23
N TYR A 271 -12.42 -19.91 -17.40
CA TYR A 271 -12.86 -20.65 -16.20
C TYR A 271 -13.43 -22.02 -16.55
N GLY A 272 -14.32 -22.10 -17.55
CA GLY A 272 -14.91 -23.35 -18.04
C GLY A 272 -13.88 -24.33 -18.61
N ASP A 273 -12.83 -23.82 -19.28
CA ASP A 273 -11.72 -24.65 -19.77
C ASP A 273 -10.88 -25.20 -18.60
N GLY A 274 -10.71 -24.44 -17.53
CA GLY A 274 -10.08 -24.91 -16.30
C GLY A 274 -10.85 -26.05 -15.63
N VAL A 275 -12.19 -25.99 -15.59
CA VAL A 275 -13.04 -27.10 -15.11
C VAL A 275 -12.82 -28.34 -15.98
N LEU A 276 -12.81 -28.21 -17.30
CA LEU A 276 -12.55 -29.30 -18.23
C LEU A 276 -11.14 -29.88 -18.08
N PHE A 277 -10.14 -29.01 -17.83
CA PHE A 277 -8.77 -29.44 -17.57
C PHE A 277 -8.68 -30.34 -16.34
N ALA A 278 -9.34 -29.97 -15.25
CA ALA A 278 -9.37 -30.76 -14.02
C ALA A 278 -9.95 -32.17 -14.26
N GLU A 279 -10.99 -32.30 -15.07
CA GLU A 279 -11.61 -33.59 -15.44
C GLU A 279 -10.67 -34.51 -16.25
N ARG A 280 -9.63 -33.95 -16.86
CA ARG A 280 -8.63 -34.68 -17.68
C ARG A 280 -7.34 -34.99 -16.96
N LEU A 281 -7.12 -34.52 -15.74
CA LEU A 281 -5.83 -34.68 -15.02
C LEU A 281 -5.44 -36.14 -14.81
N ASP A 282 -6.38 -37.09 -14.75
CA ASP A 282 -6.16 -38.52 -14.63
C ASP A 282 -6.20 -39.27 -15.99
N GLY A 283 -6.29 -38.52 -17.10
CA GLY A 283 -6.36 -39.08 -18.46
C GLY A 283 -5.00 -39.39 -19.08
N GLU A 284 -4.99 -39.49 -20.42
CA GLU A 284 -3.77 -39.77 -21.19
C GLU A 284 -2.72 -38.68 -21.02
N THR A 285 -1.47 -39.08 -20.76
CA THR A 285 -0.32 -38.19 -20.59
C THR A 285 0.65 -38.34 -21.74
N CYS A 286 1.36 -37.26 -22.11
CA CYS A 286 2.39 -37.27 -23.11
C CYS A 286 3.77 -37.11 -22.47
N GLY A 287 4.64 -38.09 -22.65
CA GLY A 287 6.09 -38.02 -22.32
C GLY A 287 6.41 -37.67 -20.85
N ARG A 288 7.58 -37.11 -20.62
CA ARG A 288 8.05 -36.58 -19.34
C ARG A 288 7.98 -35.04 -19.38
N ALA A 289 7.73 -34.45 -18.24
CA ALA A 289 7.86 -32.99 -18.07
C ALA A 289 9.22 -32.49 -18.55
N PRO A 290 9.29 -31.35 -19.18
CA PRO A 290 10.54 -30.63 -19.34
C PRO A 290 11.20 -30.50 -17.97
N ARG A 291 12.54 -30.61 -17.91
CA ARG A 291 13.25 -30.41 -16.63
C ARG A 291 12.95 -29.01 -16.15
N ILE A 292 12.19 -28.90 -15.06
CA ILE A 292 11.96 -27.65 -14.34
C ILE A 292 13.26 -27.40 -13.55
N ARG A 293 14.20 -26.71 -14.21
CA ARG A 293 15.43 -26.25 -13.56
C ARG A 293 15.13 -24.91 -12.90
N ALA A 294 15.78 -24.66 -11.75
CA ALA A 294 16.06 -23.29 -11.34
C ALA A 294 16.74 -22.63 -12.55
N SER A 295 16.07 -21.70 -13.21
CA SER A 295 16.60 -21.08 -14.42
C SER A 295 17.89 -20.36 -14.04
N GLU A 296 18.96 -20.56 -14.81
CA GLU A 296 20.18 -19.77 -14.68
C GLU A 296 19.81 -18.30 -14.80
N CYS A 297 20.20 -17.48 -13.81
CA CYS A 297 19.96 -16.05 -13.85
C CYS A 297 20.67 -15.45 -15.05
N LYS A 298 19.93 -14.77 -15.92
CA LYS A 298 20.50 -13.99 -17.03
C LYS A 298 21.08 -12.70 -16.47
N SER A 299 22.19 -12.22 -17.03
CA SER A 299 22.71 -10.90 -16.66
C SER A 299 21.77 -9.80 -17.15
N ALA A 300 21.41 -8.89 -16.25
CA ALA A 300 20.73 -7.64 -16.59
C ALA A 300 21.72 -6.46 -16.75
N GLY A 301 23.00 -6.69 -16.48
CA GLY A 301 24.07 -5.68 -16.60
C GLY A 301 24.65 -5.23 -15.26
N GLU A 302 25.58 -4.26 -15.38
CA GLU A 302 26.24 -3.63 -14.24
C GLU A 302 25.92 -2.14 -14.23
N TYR A 303 25.67 -1.60 -13.05
CA TYR A 303 25.20 -0.23 -12.82
C TYR A 303 25.95 0.41 -11.65
N ASP A 304 25.77 1.69 -11.44
CA ASP A 304 26.34 2.39 -10.28
C ASP A 304 25.36 2.29 -9.09
N LEU A 305 24.06 2.20 -9.40
CA LEU A 305 22.97 2.10 -8.41
C LEU A 305 21.85 1.22 -8.93
N ILE A 306 21.32 0.35 -8.05
CA ILE A 306 20.04 -0.32 -8.23
C ILE A 306 18.98 0.31 -7.30
N VAL A 307 17.79 0.62 -7.84
CA VAL A 307 16.63 1.03 -7.05
C VAL A 307 15.55 -0.04 -7.13
N ALA A 308 15.30 -0.73 -6.03
CA ALA A 308 14.29 -1.77 -5.93
C ALA A 308 12.98 -1.17 -5.38
N GLY A 309 11.95 -1.16 -6.22
CA GLY A 309 10.66 -0.50 -6.00
C GLY A 309 10.65 0.95 -6.47
N LEU A 310 9.76 1.28 -7.41
CA LEU A 310 9.52 2.63 -7.90
C LEU A 310 8.26 3.24 -7.28
N GLY A 311 8.08 3.05 -5.96
CA GLY A 311 7.04 3.71 -5.18
C GLY A 311 7.24 5.22 -5.06
N ALA A 312 6.57 5.86 -4.10
CA ALA A 312 6.69 7.31 -3.87
C ALA A 312 8.14 7.76 -3.63
N ALA A 313 8.91 6.99 -2.85
CA ALA A 313 10.32 7.29 -2.59
C ALA A 313 11.23 6.84 -3.73
N GLY A 314 11.11 5.58 -4.17
CA GLY A 314 12.05 4.99 -5.14
C GLY A 314 12.02 5.66 -6.51
N SER A 315 10.87 6.12 -6.98
CA SER A 315 10.79 6.89 -8.23
C SER A 315 11.62 8.18 -8.16
N ILE A 316 11.50 8.90 -7.05
CA ILE A 316 12.25 10.14 -6.83
C ILE A 316 13.73 9.85 -6.60
N ALA A 317 14.08 8.77 -5.88
CA ALA A 317 15.47 8.35 -5.68
C ALA A 317 16.16 8.03 -7.01
N ALA A 318 15.51 7.25 -7.88
CA ALA A 318 16.03 6.88 -9.19
C ALA A 318 16.26 8.13 -10.09
N ILE A 319 15.26 9.03 -10.17
CA ILE A 319 15.36 10.26 -10.93
C ILE A 319 16.48 11.14 -10.39
N THR A 320 16.58 11.28 -9.06
CA THR A 320 17.61 12.12 -8.41
C THR A 320 19.00 11.60 -8.71
N ALA A 321 19.25 10.33 -8.48
CA ALA A 321 20.56 9.71 -8.71
C ALA A 321 20.98 9.75 -10.18
N ALA A 322 20.04 9.45 -11.11
CA ALA A 322 20.32 9.52 -12.54
C ALA A 322 20.61 10.95 -13.03
N ARG A 323 19.89 11.97 -12.52
CA ARG A 323 20.18 13.39 -12.83
C ARG A 323 21.52 13.87 -12.26
N LEU A 324 22.00 13.22 -11.21
CA LEU A 324 23.34 13.44 -10.65
C LEU A 324 24.45 12.69 -11.40
N GLY A 325 24.09 11.89 -12.39
CA GLY A 325 25.02 11.25 -13.33
C GLY A 325 25.30 9.77 -13.06
N LEU A 326 24.62 9.13 -12.12
CA LEU A 326 24.76 7.69 -11.90
C LEU A 326 24.02 6.91 -13.00
N ARG A 327 24.59 5.76 -13.40
CA ARG A 327 23.90 4.75 -14.20
C ARG A 327 22.96 3.98 -13.27
N VAL A 328 21.64 4.25 -13.39
CA VAL A 328 20.61 3.71 -12.51
C VAL A 328 19.83 2.60 -13.20
N PHE A 329 19.72 1.45 -12.52
CA PHE A 329 18.77 0.40 -12.87
C PHE A 329 17.63 0.37 -11.86
N ALA A 330 16.40 0.49 -12.32
CA ALA A 330 15.22 0.59 -11.48
C ALA A 330 14.24 -0.55 -11.74
N ILE A 331 13.80 -1.21 -10.68
CA ILE A 331 12.94 -2.41 -10.70
C ILE A 331 11.60 -2.06 -10.05
N GLU A 332 10.49 -2.32 -10.75
CA GLU A 332 9.14 -2.15 -10.19
C GLU A 332 8.29 -3.41 -10.43
N ARG A 333 7.65 -3.88 -9.37
CA ARG A 333 6.74 -5.04 -9.42
C ARG A 333 5.48 -4.75 -10.24
N GLY A 334 4.99 -3.52 -10.16
CA GLY A 334 3.81 -3.04 -10.87
C GLY A 334 4.10 -2.62 -12.31
N SER A 335 3.08 -2.00 -12.89
CA SER A 335 3.08 -1.52 -14.27
C SER A 335 3.52 -0.06 -14.43
N GLN A 336 3.66 0.68 -13.31
CA GLN A 336 3.91 2.12 -13.30
C GLN A 336 4.61 2.60 -12.02
N PRO A 337 5.32 3.75 -12.08
CA PRO A 337 5.96 4.34 -10.92
C PRO A 337 4.96 5.14 -10.05
N GLY A 338 5.39 5.51 -8.84
CA GLY A 338 4.64 6.37 -7.90
C GLY A 338 3.98 5.61 -6.74
N GLY A 339 3.83 4.29 -6.83
CA GLY A 339 3.35 3.42 -5.75
C GLY A 339 2.00 3.85 -5.18
N VAL A 340 1.95 4.19 -3.88
CA VAL A 340 0.69 4.55 -3.20
C VAL A 340 -0.03 5.74 -3.86
N GLY A 341 0.71 6.68 -4.44
CA GLY A 341 0.17 7.86 -5.13
C GLY A 341 -0.38 7.60 -6.53
N THR A 342 -0.16 6.40 -7.07
CA THR A 342 -0.62 5.98 -8.41
C THR A 342 -1.33 4.64 -8.32
N SER A 343 -0.61 3.51 -8.40
CA SER A 343 -1.17 2.15 -8.30
C SER A 343 -1.87 1.87 -6.97
N GLY A 344 -1.54 2.57 -5.89
CA GLY A 344 -2.20 2.45 -4.59
C GLY A 344 -3.48 3.30 -4.45
N GLY A 345 -3.81 4.14 -5.43
CA GLY A 345 -5.08 4.88 -5.49
C GLY A 345 -5.20 6.07 -4.54
N ILE A 346 -4.17 6.44 -3.79
CA ILE A 346 -4.20 7.59 -2.87
C ILE A 346 -3.76 8.85 -3.61
N TYR A 347 -4.71 9.60 -4.13
CA TYR A 347 -4.49 10.74 -5.03
C TYR A 347 -4.31 12.10 -4.32
N THR A 348 -4.44 12.15 -2.99
CA THR A 348 -4.36 13.40 -2.22
C THR A 348 -3.24 13.34 -1.21
N TYR A 349 -2.43 14.40 -1.17
CA TYR A 349 -1.48 14.58 -0.08
C TYR A 349 -2.19 14.89 1.23
N TYR A 350 -1.94 14.10 2.23
CA TYR A 350 -2.50 14.29 3.59
C TYR A 350 -1.52 15.14 4.34
N LEU A 351 -0.84 15.91 4.33
CA LEU A 351 0.10 16.75 5.10
C LEU A 351 1.51 16.74 4.47
N GLY A 352 2.51 16.99 5.29
CA GLY A 352 3.91 17.06 4.90
C GLY A 352 4.33 18.44 4.39
N TYR A 353 5.61 18.72 4.51
CA TYR A 353 6.23 19.94 3.97
C TYR A 353 6.42 19.86 2.46
N GLY A 354 6.19 20.98 1.76
CA GLY A 354 6.48 21.10 0.35
C GLY A 354 7.99 21.14 0.06
N GLY A 355 8.36 21.13 -1.23
CA GLY A 355 9.74 21.22 -1.70
C GLY A 355 10.33 19.91 -2.21
N GLY A 356 11.42 20.02 -2.97
CA GLY A 356 12.07 18.91 -3.64
C GLY A 356 11.55 18.62 -5.05
N ILE A 357 12.17 17.66 -5.71
CA ILE A 357 11.95 17.34 -7.13
C ILE A 357 10.54 16.81 -7.43
N TYR A 358 9.84 16.26 -6.43
CA TYR A 358 8.48 15.76 -6.64
C TYR A 358 7.48 16.86 -7.03
N CYS A 359 7.76 18.12 -6.68
CA CYS A 359 6.95 19.25 -7.10
C CYS A 359 6.99 19.45 -8.63
N GLU A 360 8.12 19.11 -9.29
CA GLU A 360 8.23 19.08 -10.75
C GLU A 360 7.33 17.99 -11.35
N ALA A 361 7.33 16.79 -10.75
CA ALA A 361 6.45 15.70 -11.19
C ALA A 361 4.96 16.07 -11.06
N ASP A 362 4.57 16.76 -9.98
CA ASP A 362 3.20 17.26 -9.80
C ASP A 362 2.82 18.31 -10.86
N GLY A 363 3.74 19.24 -11.15
CA GLY A 363 3.55 20.23 -12.20
C GLY A 363 3.42 19.62 -13.59
N LEU A 364 4.17 18.57 -13.89
CA LEU A 364 4.08 17.82 -15.14
C LEU A 364 2.76 17.02 -15.20
N ALA A 365 2.35 16.37 -14.12
CA ALA A 365 1.08 15.64 -14.04
C ALA A 365 -0.12 16.58 -14.31
N ALA A 366 -0.11 17.77 -13.72
CA ALA A 366 -1.16 18.78 -13.97
C ALA A 366 -1.24 19.16 -15.45
N LYS A 367 -0.10 19.40 -16.11
CA LYS A 367 -0.05 19.70 -17.56
C LYS A 367 -0.57 18.54 -18.42
N LEU A 368 -0.29 17.28 -18.05
CA LEU A 368 -0.83 16.10 -18.73
C LEU A 368 -2.36 16.05 -18.62
N GLY A 369 -2.93 16.38 -17.45
CA GLY A 369 -4.38 16.48 -17.23
C GLY A 369 -5.08 17.52 -18.12
N GLU A 370 -4.36 18.47 -18.69
CA GLU A 370 -4.87 19.44 -19.67
C GLU A 370 -4.87 18.89 -21.11
N ASN A 371 -4.09 17.81 -21.38
CA ASN A 371 -3.80 17.33 -22.73
C ASN A 371 -4.14 15.83 -22.90
N GLY A 372 -5.39 15.52 -23.24
CA GLY A 372 -5.84 14.16 -23.62
C GLY A 372 -6.08 13.20 -22.44
N PHE A 373 -5.69 13.56 -21.20
CA PHE A 373 -6.03 12.79 -19.99
C PHE A 373 -7.27 13.36 -19.31
N ALA A 374 -7.99 12.51 -18.56
CA ALA A 374 -9.06 12.97 -17.69
C ALA A 374 -8.53 13.86 -16.57
N ARG A 375 -9.38 14.71 -16.04
CA ARG A 375 -9.05 15.50 -14.85
C ARG A 375 -8.91 14.59 -13.64
N GLU A 376 -7.96 14.88 -12.78
CA GLU A 376 -7.74 14.15 -11.54
C GLU A 376 -7.65 15.15 -10.39
N ARG A 377 -8.07 14.71 -9.20
CA ARG A 377 -7.88 15.50 -7.99
C ARG A 377 -6.47 15.28 -7.43
N GLY A 378 -6.01 16.22 -6.64
CA GLY A 378 -4.78 16.10 -5.87
C GLY A 378 -3.54 15.97 -6.74
N CYS A 379 -2.74 14.93 -6.51
CA CYS A 379 -1.51 14.66 -7.27
C CYS A 379 -1.74 13.85 -8.55
N GLY A 380 -2.98 13.41 -8.82
CA GLY A 380 -3.32 12.56 -9.96
C GLY A 380 -2.94 11.09 -9.76
N LEU A 381 -3.70 10.17 -10.37
CA LEU A 381 -3.43 8.73 -10.34
C LEU A 381 -2.64 8.29 -11.58
N LEU A 382 -3.26 8.43 -12.75
CA LEU A 382 -2.65 8.09 -14.04
C LEU A 382 -1.64 9.14 -14.50
N THR A 383 -2.00 10.43 -14.39
CA THR A 383 -1.14 11.54 -14.84
C THR A 383 0.15 11.64 -14.04
N LYS A 384 0.13 11.36 -12.73
CA LYS A 384 1.34 11.30 -11.91
C LYS A 384 2.27 10.16 -12.34
N GLY A 385 1.73 8.95 -12.59
CA GLY A 385 2.51 7.83 -13.11
C GLY A 385 3.15 8.17 -14.46
N MET A 386 2.39 8.78 -15.38
CA MET A 386 2.90 9.21 -16.69
C MET A 386 3.96 10.32 -16.59
N ALA A 387 3.84 11.23 -15.61
CA ALA A 387 4.83 12.27 -15.35
C ALA A 387 6.15 11.67 -14.83
N LEU A 388 6.07 10.75 -13.88
CA LEU A 388 7.25 10.04 -13.36
C LEU A 388 7.93 9.19 -14.44
N ASP A 389 7.14 8.48 -15.28
CA ASP A 389 7.66 7.78 -16.47
C ASP A 389 8.45 8.73 -17.39
N ALA A 390 7.90 9.93 -17.64
CA ALA A 390 8.57 10.92 -18.48
C ALA A 390 9.88 11.42 -17.86
N MET A 391 9.90 11.62 -16.54
CA MET A 391 11.12 12.07 -15.84
C MET A 391 12.19 10.97 -15.81
N LEU A 392 11.81 9.69 -15.58
CA LEU A 392 12.71 8.54 -15.65
C LEU A 392 13.31 8.37 -17.05
N ASP A 393 12.48 8.46 -18.09
CA ASP A 393 12.92 8.44 -19.49
C ASP A 393 13.91 9.56 -19.78
N SER A 394 13.62 10.80 -19.33
CA SER A 394 14.43 11.97 -19.64
C SER A 394 15.79 11.99 -18.95
N CYS A 395 15.93 11.34 -17.80
CA CYS A 395 17.21 11.21 -17.08
C CYS A 395 18.01 9.96 -17.46
N GLY A 396 17.47 9.10 -18.33
CA GLY A 396 18.17 7.92 -18.85
C GLY A 396 18.29 6.77 -17.85
N ALA A 397 17.38 6.68 -16.88
CA ALA A 397 17.30 5.52 -15.99
C ALA A 397 16.78 4.28 -16.76
N ASP A 398 17.45 3.14 -16.58
CA ASP A 398 16.99 1.86 -17.10
C ASP A 398 15.91 1.30 -16.18
N VAL A 399 14.68 1.16 -16.69
CA VAL A 399 13.51 0.75 -15.90
C VAL A 399 12.94 -0.57 -16.38
N VAL A 400 12.60 -1.45 -15.45
CA VAL A 400 11.84 -2.67 -15.71
C VAL A 400 10.59 -2.74 -14.84
N TYR A 401 9.42 -2.88 -15.49
CA TYR A 401 8.12 -3.11 -14.86
C TYR A 401 7.74 -4.60 -14.89
N GLY A 402 6.82 -5.02 -14.01
CA GLY A 402 6.43 -6.41 -13.87
C GLY A 402 7.57 -7.29 -13.36
N ALA A 403 8.44 -6.73 -12.52
CA ALA A 403 9.67 -7.37 -12.05
C ALA A 403 9.70 -7.44 -10.52
N SER A 404 9.75 -8.63 -9.96
CA SER A 404 9.78 -8.86 -8.52
C SER A 404 11.19 -9.26 -8.05
N VAL A 405 11.72 -8.52 -7.07
CA VAL A 405 12.98 -8.91 -6.40
C VAL A 405 12.75 -10.19 -5.61
N CYS A 406 13.62 -11.18 -5.78
CA CYS A 406 13.51 -12.50 -5.16
C CYS A 406 14.83 -13.04 -4.59
N GLY A 407 15.92 -12.29 -4.67
CA GLY A 407 17.22 -12.60 -4.08
C GLY A 407 18.15 -11.40 -4.07
N VAL A 408 19.24 -11.51 -3.32
CA VAL A 408 20.35 -10.55 -3.30
C VAL A 408 21.64 -11.26 -3.67
N LEU A 409 22.59 -10.51 -4.22
CA LEU A 409 23.95 -10.94 -4.43
C LEU A 409 24.81 -10.30 -3.34
N HIS A 410 25.60 -11.11 -2.66
CA HIS A 410 26.59 -10.62 -1.70
C HIS A 410 27.96 -10.53 -2.36
N ASP A 411 28.79 -9.64 -1.87
CA ASP A 411 30.21 -9.61 -2.22
C ASP A 411 30.88 -10.91 -1.77
N THR A 412 31.84 -11.39 -2.54
CA THR A 412 32.55 -12.66 -2.25
C THR A 412 33.51 -12.54 -1.06
N ASP A 413 34.03 -11.35 -0.83
CA ASP A 413 35.05 -11.08 0.20
C ASP A 413 34.43 -10.46 1.46
N ASP A 414 33.22 -9.85 1.34
CA ASP A 414 32.45 -9.23 2.42
C ASP A 414 30.97 -9.64 2.34
N THR A 415 30.60 -10.69 3.06
CA THR A 415 29.21 -11.20 3.06
C THR A 415 28.18 -10.27 3.70
N GLU A 416 28.60 -9.24 4.42
CA GLU A 416 27.72 -8.18 4.94
C GLU A 416 27.43 -7.12 3.87
N ARG A 417 28.15 -7.16 2.72
CA ARG A 417 27.96 -6.23 1.61
C ARG A 417 27.05 -6.80 0.53
N ILE A 418 26.08 -5.99 0.07
CA ILE A 418 25.28 -6.31 -1.11
C ILE A 418 26.01 -5.82 -2.36
N ASP A 419 26.10 -6.70 -3.39
CA ASP A 419 26.71 -6.46 -4.71
C ASP A 419 25.67 -6.52 -5.85
N GLY A 420 24.39 -6.59 -5.54
CA GLY A 420 23.31 -6.61 -6.52
C GLY A 420 22.05 -7.34 -6.06
N VAL A 421 21.12 -7.48 -6.99
CA VAL A 421 19.84 -8.14 -6.74
C VAL A 421 19.52 -9.19 -7.81
N ILE A 422 18.75 -10.19 -7.42
CA ILE A 422 18.11 -11.16 -8.31
C ILE A 422 16.63 -10.82 -8.37
N PHE A 423 16.10 -10.70 -9.58
CA PHE A 423 14.70 -10.42 -9.81
C PHE A 423 14.12 -11.33 -10.89
N ARG A 424 12.81 -11.46 -10.87
CA ARG A 424 12.05 -12.24 -11.83
C ARG A 424 11.10 -11.37 -12.63
N THR A 425 11.05 -11.62 -13.94
CA THR A 425 10.04 -11.08 -14.87
C THR A 425 9.33 -12.23 -15.58
N GLY A 426 8.37 -11.92 -16.45
CA GLY A 426 7.79 -12.90 -17.36
C GLY A 426 8.80 -13.57 -18.31
N ALA A 427 10.00 -13.00 -18.50
CA ALA A 427 11.07 -13.57 -19.33
C ALA A 427 12.07 -14.45 -18.54
N GLY A 428 11.83 -14.71 -17.25
CA GLY A 428 12.67 -15.54 -16.37
C GLY A 428 13.41 -14.73 -15.31
N PHE A 429 14.49 -15.33 -14.76
CA PHE A 429 15.29 -14.74 -13.71
C PHE A 429 16.46 -13.95 -14.25
N PHE A 430 16.74 -12.82 -13.63
CA PHE A 430 17.82 -11.90 -13.99
C PHE A 430 18.60 -11.49 -12.75
N ALA A 431 19.89 -11.19 -12.94
CA ALA A 431 20.76 -10.62 -11.93
C ALA A 431 21.31 -9.27 -12.42
N ALA A 432 21.09 -8.21 -11.66
CA ALA A 432 21.72 -6.91 -11.86
C ALA A 432 22.77 -6.69 -10.77
N ARG A 433 23.92 -6.11 -11.13
CA ARG A 433 25.01 -5.81 -10.20
C ARG A 433 25.20 -4.31 -10.05
N ALA A 434 25.42 -3.88 -8.82
CA ALA A 434 25.80 -2.53 -8.48
C ALA A 434 26.40 -2.47 -7.06
N PRO A 435 27.38 -1.59 -6.80
CA PRO A 435 27.96 -1.42 -5.47
C PRO A 435 26.97 -0.80 -4.46
N LEU A 436 25.87 -0.20 -4.95
CA LEU A 436 24.87 0.47 -4.16
C LEU A 436 23.47 0.00 -4.56
N THR A 437 22.62 -0.25 -3.55
CA THR A 437 21.22 -0.62 -3.75
C THR A 437 20.33 0.22 -2.82
N ILE A 438 19.25 0.80 -3.35
CA ILE A 438 18.19 1.41 -2.56
C ILE A 438 17.03 0.43 -2.44
N ASP A 439 16.69 0.02 -1.20
CA ASP A 439 15.44 -0.70 -0.92
C ASP A 439 14.29 0.29 -0.72
N SER A 440 13.46 0.43 -1.75
CA SER A 440 12.20 1.18 -1.72
C SER A 440 11.00 0.28 -2.00
N THR A 441 11.09 -0.99 -1.61
CA THR A 441 10.04 -2.00 -1.82
C THR A 441 8.85 -1.83 -0.86
N ALA A 442 8.88 -0.84 0.00
CA ALA A 442 7.92 -0.52 1.04
C ALA A 442 7.86 -1.56 2.19
N ASP A 443 8.04 -2.83 1.89
CA ASP A 443 7.93 -3.97 2.82
C ASP A 443 9.29 -4.62 3.09
N SER A 444 10.38 -3.87 2.84
CA SER A 444 11.77 -4.28 3.13
C SER A 444 12.21 -5.58 2.43
N ALA A 445 11.70 -5.84 1.23
CA ALA A 445 11.99 -7.13 0.57
C ALA A 445 13.48 -7.36 0.32
N VAL A 446 14.24 -6.31 -0.07
CA VAL A 446 15.70 -6.41 -0.23
C VAL A 446 16.38 -6.58 1.12
N GLY A 447 16.01 -5.77 2.12
CA GLY A 447 16.56 -5.86 3.46
C GLY A 447 16.35 -7.24 4.11
N LEU A 448 15.15 -7.82 3.95
CA LEU A 448 14.84 -9.19 4.41
C LEU A 448 15.72 -10.23 3.73
N LEU A 449 15.86 -10.15 2.40
CA LEU A 449 16.69 -11.06 1.62
C LEU A 449 18.19 -10.88 1.92
N ALA A 450 18.61 -9.69 2.32
CA ALA A 450 19.97 -9.35 2.75
C ALA A 450 20.27 -9.74 4.22
N GLY A 451 19.26 -10.17 4.99
CA GLY A 451 19.44 -10.56 6.39
C GLY A 451 19.51 -9.39 7.35
N CYS A 452 19.01 -8.19 6.98
CA CYS A 452 18.92 -7.05 7.89
C CYS A 452 18.07 -7.37 9.14
N THR A 453 18.42 -6.76 10.27
CA THR A 453 17.54 -6.77 11.45
C THR A 453 16.30 -5.94 11.17
N MET A 454 15.11 -6.47 11.49
CA MET A 454 13.83 -5.83 11.24
C MET A 454 13.18 -5.32 12.53
N LEU A 455 12.44 -4.23 12.37
CA LEU A 455 11.47 -3.70 13.32
C LEU A 455 10.08 -3.89 12.73
N GLY A 456 9.07 -4.24 13.53
CA GLY A 456 7.72 -4.45 12.99
C GLY A 456 6.63 -4.45 14.03
N GLY A 457 5.49 -3.87 13.67
CA GLY A 457 4.31 -3.81 14.52
C GLY A 457 4.49 -2.99 15.79
N ARG A 458 3.47 -3.06 16.66
CA ARG A 458 3.48 -2.45 18.00
C ARG A 458 4.35 -3.26 18.95
N GLU A 459 4.95 -2.59 19.93
CA GLU A 459 5.81 -3.22 20.94
C GLU A 459 5.02 -4.14 21.88
N SER A 460 3.71 -3.89 22.06
CA SER A 460 2.85 -4.62 22.99
C SER A 460 2.46 -6.02 22.50
N ASP A 461 2.11 -6.16 21.22
CA ASP A 461 1.53 -7.37 20.63
C ASP A 461 2.07 -7.73 19.25
N GLY A 462 2.84 -6.84 18.62
CA GLY A 462 3.42 -7.04 17.29
C GLY A 462 2.45 -6.77 16.13
N GLU A 463 1.25 -6.27 16.41
CA GLU A 463 0.26 -5.96 15.36
C GLU A 463 0.68 -4.79 14.48
N PHE A 464 0.42 -4.91 13.18
CA PHE A 464 0.60 -3.85 12.20
C PHE A 464 -0.63 -2.93 12.13
N GLN A 465 -0.46 -1.76 11.50
CA GLN A 465 -1.58 -0.87 11.21
C GLN A 465 -2.61 -1.53 10.28
N LEU A 466 -3.87 -1.10 10.39
CA LEU A 466 -4.94 -1.53 9.48
C LEU A 466 -4.56 -1.27 8.03
N PHE A 467 -4.89 -2.20 7.14
CA PHE A 467 -4.79 -1.98 5.70
C PHE A 467 -6.08 -1.40 5.12
N SER A 468 -6.03 -0.86 3.92
CA SER A 468 -7.21 -0.42 3.18
C SER A 468 -7.45 -1.22 1.92
N ASN A 469 -8.71 -1.39 1.58
CA ASN A 469 -9.15 -1.64 0.21
C ASN A 469 -9.42 -0.31 -0.48
N VAL A 470 -8.89 -0.12 -1.69
CA VAL A 470 -9.03 1.13 -2.45
C VAL A 470 -9.66 0.85 -3.81
N SER A 471 -10.71 1.59 -4.13
CA SER A 471 -11.41 1.53 -5.43
C SER A 471 -11.33 2.86 -6.15
N CYS A 472 -11.17 2.82 -7.47
CA CYS A 472 -11.07 3.99 -8.33
C CYS A 472 -12.35 4.20 -9.13
N PHE A 473 -12.74 5.46 -9.27
CA PHE A 473 -13.97 5.89 -9.92
C PHE A 473 -13.73 7.09 -10.83
N LEU A 474 -14.56 7.22 -11.85
CA LEU A 474 -14.65 8.36 -12.71
C LEU A 474 -16.03 9.02 -12.55
N ASN A 475 -16.06 10.28 -12.15
CA ASN A 475 -17.31 11.04 -12.09
C ASN A 475 -17.69 11.47 -13.51
N ARG A 476 -18.85 11.00 -14.00
CA ARG A 476 -19.35 11.27 -15.37
C ARG A 476 -19.76 12.72 -15.58
N GLU A 477 -20.19 13.42 -14.51
CA GLU A 477 -20.68 14.80 -14.61
C GLU A 477 -19.55 15.81 -14.82
N ASN A 478 -18.42 15.61 -14.14
CA ASN A 478 -17.31 16.57 -14.19
C ASN A 478 -16.01 16.01 -14.81
N GLY A 479 -16.03 14.74 -15.24
CA GLY A 479 -14.89 14.08 -15.87
C GLY A 479 -13.69 13.85 -14.94
N CYS A 480 -13.90 13.88 -13.61
CA CYS A 480 -12.81 13.80 -12.64
C CYS A 480 -12.66 12.38 -12.09
N ALA A 481 -11.46 11.81 -12.19
CA ALA A 481 -11.12 10.56 -11.52
C ALA A 481 -10.86 10.78 -10.03
N ALA A 482 -11.28 9.84 -9.20
CA ALA A 482 -11.15 9.84 -7.75
C ALA A 482 -11.03 8.40 -7.22
N SER A 483 -10.64 8.26 -5.97
CA SER A 483 -10.66 6.97 -5.26
C SER A 483 -11.47 7.04 -3.97
N GLU A 484 -11.80 5.89 -3.45
CA GLU A 484 -12.42 5.69 -2.14
C GLU A 484 -11.67 4.56 -1.44
N ASN A 485 -11.25 4.80 -0.20
CA ASN A 485 -10.58 3.80 0.62
C ASN A 485 -11.45 3.43 1.81
N CYS A 486 -11.45 2.13 2.14
CA CYS A 486 -12.11 1.58 3.32
C CYS A 486 -11.07 0.79 4.13
N ASP A 487 -11.04 0.99 5.44
CA ASP A 487 -10.19 0.20 6.34
C ASP A 487 -10.77 -1.20 6.52
N ASP A 488 -9.90 -2.21 6.49
CA ASP A 488 -10.32 -3.61 6.31
C ASP A 488 -9.61 -4.60 7.28
N GLY A 489 -9.14 -4.11 8.41
CA GLY A 489 -8.47 -4.91 9.45
C GLY A 489 -6.95 -4.96 9.32
N THR A 490 -6.32 -5.90 10.04
CA THR A 490 -4.87 -6.14 10.03
C THR A 490 -4.51 -7.28 9.08
N VAL A 491 -3.26 -7.28 8.59
CA VAL A 491 -2.74 -8.35 7.72
C VAL A 491 -1.27 -8.59 7.99
N ASP A 492 -0.88 -9.84 8.17
CA ASP A 492 0.52 -10.26 8.06
C ASP A 492 0.83 -10.52 6.57
N GLN A 493 1.39 -9.51 5.92
CA GLN A 493 1.73 -9.56 4.50
C GLN A 493 2.93 -10.47 4.18
N TYR A 494 3.60 -11.01 5.19
CA TYR A 494 4.71 -11.96 5.06
C TYR A 494 4.26 -13.41 5.23
N ASP A 495 3.07 -13.64 5.79
CA ASP A 495 2.36 -14.93 5.73
C ASP A 495 1.47 -14.98 4.49
N PRO A 496 1.81 -15.79 3.47
CA PRO A 496 1.02 -15.86 2.24
C PRO A 496 -0.42 -16.37 2.48
N ALA A 497 -0.66 -17.12 3.56
CA ALA A 497 -1.98 -17.63 3.88
C ALA A 497 -2.89 -16.52 4.44
N ASP A 498 -2.40 -15.71 5.39
CA ASP A 498 -3.15 -14.57 5.92
C ASP A 498 -3.37 -13.51 4.83
N LEU A 499 -2.31 -13.17 4.08
CA LEU A 499 -2.40 -12.25 2.94
C LEU A 499 -3.45 -12.70 1.92
N GLY A 500 -3.51 -14.02 1.64
CA GLY A 500 -4.47 -14.59 0.71
C GLY A 500 -5.91 -14.46 1.17
N ILE A 501 -6.21 -14.85 2.41
CA ILE A 501 -7.54 -14.75 3.00
C ILE A 501 -8.02 -13.30 3.01
N LYS A 502 -7.19 -12.37 3.48
CA LYS A 502 -7.52 -10.93 3.56
C LYS A 502 -7.73 -10.32 2.17
N THR A 503 -6.91 -10.71 1.19
CA THR A 503 -7.07 -10.25 -0.19
C THR A 503 -8.40 -10.73 -0.78
N LEU A 504 -8.72 -12.01 -0.67
CA LEU A 504 -9.99 -12.54 -1.19
C LEU A 504 -11.20 -11.92 -0.49
N ALA A 505 -11.14 -11.73 0.83
CA ALA A 505 -12.23 -11.11 1.59
C ALA A 505 -12.45 -9.65 1.16
N SER A 506 -11.37 -8.88 1.03
CA SER A 506 -11.38 -7.48 0.59
C SER A 506 -11.96 -7.34 -0.84
N GLU A 507 -11.51 -8.18 -1.78
CA GLU A 507 -12.05 -8.18 -3.15
C GLU A 507 -13.54 -8.58 -3.18
N ALA A 508 -13.93 -9.62 -2.45
CA ALA A 508 -15.32 -10.11 -2.40
C ALA A 508 -16.28 -9.07 -1.80
N ALA A 509 -15.82 -8.30 -0.81
CA ALA A 509 -16.60 -7.25 -0.15
C ALA A 509 -16.60 -5.92 -0.93
N GLY A 510 -15.58 -5.66 -1.74
CA GLY A 510 -15.34 -4.39 -2.43
C GLY A 510 -16.58 -3.73 -3.05
N PRO A 511 -17.45 -4.45 -3.80
CA PRO A 511 -18.66 -3.88 -4.41
C PRO A 511 -19.68 -3.33 -3.42
N HIS A 512 -19.58 -3.65 -2.12
CA HIS A 512 -20.52 -3.24 -1.08
C HIS A 512 -19.95 -2.23 -0.09
N LEU A 513 -18.64 -2.02 -0.10
CA LEU A 513 -17.98 -1.15 0.87
C LEU A 513 -18.08 0.34 0.50
N GLY A 514 -18.07 0.69 -0.77
CA GLY A 514 -18.05 2.07 -1.22
C GLY A 514 -19.44 2.62 -1.55
N LYS A 515 -19.76 3.82 -1.04
CA LYS A 515 -21.01 4.54 -1.40
C LYS A 515 -21.10 4.80 -2.91
N ARG A 516 -19.97 4.97 -3.58
CA ARG A 516 -19.89 5.26 -5.03
C ARG A 516 -20.21 4.07 -5.91
N TYR A 517 -20.15 2.85 -5.39
CA TYR A 517 -20.53 1.66 -6.17
C TYR A 517 -21.99 1.65 -6.62
N ALA A 518 -22.90 2.19 -5.81
CA ALA A 518 -24.33 2.24 -6.11
C ALA A 518 -24.75 3.54 -6.84
N ASP A 519 -23.87 4.53 -6.97
CA ASP A 519 -24.18 5.84 -7.52
C ASP A 519 -23.89 5.89 -9.03
N ALA A 520 -24.96 6.01 -9.85
CA ALA A 520 -24.86 6.03 -11.31
C ALA A 520 -24.04 7.21 -11.89
N ARG A 521 -23.76 8.26 -11.07
CA ARG A 521 -22.84 9.35 -11.45
C ARG A 521 -21.41 8.88 -11.61
N TYR A 522 -21.05 7.74 -11.03
CA TYR A 522 -19.67 7.23 -11.06
C TYR A 522 -19.58 5.99 -11.96
N ARG A 523 -18.56 5.99 -12.81
CA ARG A 523 -18.08 4.79 -13.50
C ARG A 523 -16.97 4.18 -12.67
N ARG A 524 -17.03 2.89 -12.38
CA ARG A 524 -15.92 2.16 -11.79
C ARG A 524 -14.76 2.06 -12.77
N LEU A 525 -13.55 2.28 -12.28
CA LEU A 525 -12.32 2.11 -13.04
C LEU A 525 -11.59 0.82 -12.63
N GLY A 526 -11.93 0.25 -11.50
CA GLY A 526 -11.35 -0.97 -10.93
C GLY A 526 -10.91 -0.79 -9.47
N THR A 527 -10.46 -1.87 -8.86
CA THR A 527 -9.68 -1.85 -7.62
C THR A 527 -8.21 -1.64 -7.96
N VAL A 528 -7.46 -1.08 -7.02
CA VAL A 528 -6.02 -0.89 -7.20
C VAL A 528 -5.27 -2.24 -7.19
N PRO A 529 -4.14 -2.37 -7.93
CA PRO A 529 -3.40 -3.63 -8.04
C PRO A 529 -2.66 -4.04 -6.76
N TYR A 530 -2.68 -3.23 -5.69
CA TYR A 530 -2.04 -3.52 -4.40
C TYR A 530 -3.01 -3.38 -3.24
N LEU A 531 -2.82 -4.21 -2.21
CA LEU A 531 -3.47 -4.00 -0.93
C LEU A 531 -2.91 -2.72 -0.28
N GLY A 532 -3.76 -1.88 0.30
CA GLY A 532 -3.38 -0.61 0.91
C GLY A 532 -2.71 -0.79 2.27
N VAL A 533 -1.59 -1.53 2.32
CA VAL A 533 -0.82 -1.78 3.54
C VAL A 533 -0.12 -0.50 3.99
N ARG A 534 -0.39 -0.04 5.22
CA ARG A 534 0.19 1.17 5.79
C ARG A 534 1.54 0.94 6.46
N GLU A 535 1.71 -0.21 7.09
CA GLU A 535 2.90 -0.58 7.82
C GLU A 535 3.36 -1.99 7.46
N GLY A 536 4.67 -2.14 7.24
CA GLY A 536 5.36 -3.42 7.08
C GLY A 536 6.58 -3.46 7.99
N LEU A 537 7.42 -4.47 7.80
CA LEU A 537 8.71 -4.53 8.47
C LEU A 537 9.60 -3.36 8.03
N ARG A 538 10.22 -2.71 8.99
CA ARG A 538 11.16 -1.60 8.83
C ARG A 538 12.57 -2.10 9.04
N ILE A 539 13.52 -1.63 8.24
CA ILE A 539 14.94 -2.00 8.37
C ILE A 539 15.53 -1.25 9.55
N LYS A 540 16.08 -1.96 10.52
CA LYS A 540 16.78 -1.32 11.64
C LYS A 540 18.02 -0.59 11.13
N GLY A 541 18.03 0.73 11.27
CA GLY A 541 19.12 1.59 10.89
C GLY A 541 20.16 1.79 12.01
N ILE A 542 21.21 2.55 11.71
CA ILE A 542 22.21 3.00 12.70
C ILE A 542 21.63 4.05 13.66
N ASP A 543 20.51 4.69 13.27
CA ASP A 543 19.64 5.49 14.14
C ASP A 543 18.19 5.00 13.97
N THR A 544 17.38 5.07 15.03
CA THR A 544 15.96 4.73 15.00
C THR A 544 15.16 5.92 15.54
N MET A 545 14.24 6.44 14.74
CA MET A 545 13.42 7.58 15.16
C MET A 545 12.25 7.08 16.00
N THR A 546 12.16 7.60 17.22
CA THR A 546 11.05 7.42 18.17
C THR A 546 10.51 8.79 18.57
N LEU A 547 9.35 8.88 19.21
CA LEU A 547 8.83 10.17 19.70
C LEU A 547 9.82 10.86 20.64
N GLU A 548 10.46 10.12 21.53
CA GLU A 548 11.47 10.65 22.45
C GLU A 548 12.73 11.09 21.71
N ARG A 549 13.20 10.28 20.76
CA ARG A 549 14.37 10.58 19.93
C ARG A 549 14.13 11.81 19.06
N ALA A 550 12.93 11.97 18.50
CA ALA A 550 12.55 13.13 17.71
C ALA A 550 12.63 14.44 18.50
N ALA A 551 12.12 14.43 19.73
CA ALA A 551 12.16 15.58 20.64
C ALA A 551 13.59 15.95 21.07
N SER A 552 14.50 14.99 21.12
CA SER A 552 15.92 15.19 21.53
C SER A 552 16.89 15.30 20.36
N CYS A 553 16.42 15.16 19.10
CA CYS A 553 17.28 15.17 17.92
C CYS A 553 17.85 16.57 17.64
N PRO A 554 19.19 16.71 17.58
CA PRO A 554 19.78 17.98 17.16
C PRO A 554 19.34 18.35 15.73
N THR A 555 18.93 19.60 15.53
CA THR A 555 18.41 20.09 14.25
C THR A 555 19.42 19.95 13.10
N ASP A 556 20.72 20.05 13.40
CA ASP A 556 21.82 19.88 12.45
C ASP A 556 22.05 18.42 12.00
N LYS A 557 21.31 17.44 12.56
CA LYS A 557 21.35 16.03 12.17
C LYS A 557 20.20 15.63 11.24
N ALA A 558 19.13 16.43 11.16
CA ALA A 558 18.01 16.15 10.27
C ALA A 558 18.38 16.33 8.80
N ILE A 559 17.96 15.44 7.94
CA ILE A 559 18.12 15.49 6.49
C ILE A 559 16.82 15.86 5.76
N PHE A 560 15.69 15.64 6.38
CA PHE A 560 14.38 16.19 6.03
C PHE A 560 13.45 16.14 7.24
N PHE A 561 12.29 16.79 7.15
CA PHE A 561 11.26 16.75 8.19
C PHE A 561 9.97 16.17 7.64
N GLU A 562 9.33 15.31 8.42
CA GLU A 562 7.92 14.95 8.28
C GLU A 562 7.06 15.98 9.01
N LEU A 563 5.84 16.19 8.55
CA LEU A 563 4.80 16.91 9.28
C LEU A 563 3.50 16.12 9.18
N ALA A 564 3.16 15.40 10.22
CA ALA A 564 1.92 14.62 10.27
C ALA A 564 1.46 14.44 11.72
N ASN A 565 0.21 14.01 11.89
CA ASN A 565 -0.26 13.45 13.15
C ASN A 565 0.16 11.99 13.28
N LEU A 566 -0.05 11.40 14.45
CA LEU A 566 0.05 9.96 14.67
C LEU A 566 -1.22 9.30 14.09
N ASP A 567 -1.23 9.11 12.78
CA ASP A 567 -2.39 8.72 11.97
C ASP A 567 -2.68 7.21 12.07
N SER A 568 -3.06 6.76 13.27
CA SER A 568 -3.56 5.40 13.48
C SER A 568 -4.97 5.28 12.92
N HIS A 569 -5.22 4.23 12.17
CA HIS A 569 -6.54 3.82 11.70
C HIS A 569 -7.16 2.74 12.60
N ALA A 570 -6.39 2.21 13.55
CA ALA A 570 -6.88 1.28 14.56
C ALA A 570 -7.74 1.98 15.61
N LYS A 571 -8.63 1.24 16.22
CA LYS A 571 -9.52 1.70 17.28
C LYS A 571 -9.12 1.18 18.67
N ASP A 572 -8.03 0.44 18.74
CA ASP A 572 -7.54 -0.29 19.89
C ASP A 572 -6.38 0.45 20.59
N PHE A 573 -6.54 1.75 20.79
CA PHE A 573 -5.57 2.66 21.41
C PHE A 573 -4.89 2.16 22.69
N PRO A 574 -5.57 1.38 23.58
CA PRO A 574 -4.92 0.87 24.77
C PRO A 574 -3.72 -0.04 24.53
N PHE A 575 -3.62 -0.64 23.35
CA PHE A 575 -2.47 -1.47 22.96
C PHE A 575 -1.31 -0.65 22.37
N GLU A 576 -1.56 0.62 22.07
CA GLU A 576 -0.53 1.54 21.56
C GLU A 576 0.47 1.91 22.68
N SER A 577 1.59 2.51 22.28
CA SER A 577 2.62 2.93 23.18
C SER A 577 2.13 3.95 24.22
N ARG A 578 2.88 4.10 25.29
CA ARG A 578 2.59 5.11 26.28
C ARG A 578 2.66 6.53 25.71
N GLY A 579 3.62 6.81 24.83
CA GLY A 579 3.78 8.10 24.17
C GLY A 579 2.57 8.43 23.28
N TYR A 580 2.10 7.47 22.51
CA TYR A 580 0.88 7.60 21.71
C TYR A 580 -0.33 7.90 22.60
N ARG A 581 -0.55 7.11 23.66
CA ARG A 581 -1.70 7.27 24.56
C ARG A 581 -1.71 8.62 25.28
N ASP A 582 -0.54 9.13 25.68
CA ASP A 582 -0.45 10.46 26.27
C ASP A 582 -0.89 11.57 25.31
N VAL A 583 -0.52 11.49 24.05
CA VAL A 583 -0.92 12.47 23.02
C VAL A 583 -2.38 12.29 22.63
N VAL A 584 -2.77 11.10 22.23
CA VAL A 584 -4.06 10.84 21.59
C VAL A 584 -5.18 10.63 22.61
N GLU A 585 -4.94 9.82 23.61
CA GLU A 585 -5.99 9.37 24.55
C GLU A 585 -6.13 10.34 25.73
N LEU A 586 -5.03 10.62 26.45
CA LEU A 586 -5.09 11.49 27.63
C LEU A 586 -5.32 12.95 27.26
N CYS A 587 -4.63 13.44 26.22
CA CYS A 587 -4.73 14.85 25.81
C CYS A 587 -5.72 15.11 24.67
N SER A 588 -6.34 14.09 24.08
CA SER A 588 -7.24 14.22 22.91
C SER A 588 -6.64 15.02 21.75
N LEU A 589 -5.37 14.74 21.43
CA LEU A 589 -4.57 15.44 20.40
C LEU A 589 -4.32 14.58 19.16
N TRP A 590 -5.27 13.74 18.75
CA TRP A 590 -5.10 12.93 17.53
C TRP A 590 -4.72 13.77 16.32
N ASP A 591 -5.29 14.97 16.18
CA ASP A 591 -5.01 15.87 15.06
C ASP A 591 -3.79 16.80 15.28
N CYS A 592 -3.04 16.60 16.37
CA CYS A 592 -1.78 17.32 16.60
C CYS A 592 -0.75 16.98 15.50
N ARG A 593 -0.22 18.03 14.85
CA ARG A 593 0.81 17.89 13.81
C ARG A 593 2.17 17.93 14.46
N ILE A 594 2.95 16.89 14.25
CA ILE A 594 4.30 16.77 14.77
C ILE A 594 5.28 16.98 13.64
N SER A 595 6.19 17.94 13.78
CA SER A 595 7.33 18.13 12.90
C SER A 595 8.47 17.23 13.34
N ILE A 596 8.67 16.13 12.62
CA ILE A 596 9.58 15.05 13.02
C ILE A 596 10.88 15.15 12.20
N PRO A 597 12.05 15.36 12.84
CA PRO A 597 13.33 15.30 12.16
C PRO A 597 13.66 13.86 11.76
N VAL A 598 14.08 13.62 10.52
CA VAL A 598 14.60 12.32 10.09
C VAL A 598 16.09 12.46 9.81
N THR A 599 16.89 11.57 10.41
CA THR A 599 18.36 11.57 10.27
C THR A 599 18.81 10.63 9.14
N LYS A 600 20.04 10.84 8.63
CA LYS A 600 20.68 9.90 7.69
C LYS A 600 20.68 8.47 8.26
N GLY A 601 20.95 8.33 9.55
CA GLY A 601 21.03 7.04 10.21
C GLY A 601 19.75 6.21 10.17
N CYS A 602 18.57 6.84 9.99
CA CYS A 602 17.31 6.13 9.80
C CYS A 602 17.24 5.43 8.42
N LEU A 603 18.01 5.89 7.44
CA LEU A 603 18.03 5.33 6.08
C LEU A 603 19.15 4.30 5.89
N ILE A 604 20.14 4.25 6.77
CA ILE A 604 21.31 3.38 6.64
C ILE A 604 21.16 2.13 7.52
N PRO A 605 21.03 0.93 6.94
CA PRO A 605 20.86 -0.31 7.68
C PRO A 605 22.06 -0.59 8.61
N ALA A 606 21.79 -1.05 9.84
CA ALA A 606 22.83 -1.48 10.74
C ALA A 606 23.37 -2.87 10.32
N GLY A 607 24.68 -2.99 10.09
CA GLY A 607 25.36 -4.25 9.83
C GLY A 607 25.20 -4.79 8.40
N VAL A 608 24.66 -4.01 7.46
CA VAL A 608 24.63 -4.36 6.02
C VAL A 608 25.15 -3.18 5.20
N HIS A 609 26.16 -3.44 4.37
CA HIS A 609 26.86 -2.45 3.55
C HIS A 609 26.30 -2.38 2.12
N GLY A 610 26.46 -1.20 1.48
CA GLY A 610 25.98 -0.97 0.11
C GLY A 610 24.45 -0.82 -0.01
N LEU A 611 23.70 -0.88 1.10
CA LEU A 611 22.24 -0.77 1.14
C LEU A 611 21.78 0.57 1.76
N ILE A 612 20.73 1.15 1.19
CA ILE A 612 20.04 2.34 1.69
C ILE A 612 18.53 2.02 1.73
N ALA A 613 17.86 2.28 2.83
CA ALA A 613 16.40 2.19 2.92
C ALA A 613 15.76 3.50 2.47
N ALA A 614 14.67 3.43 1.71
CA ALA A 614 13.93 4.63 1.29
C ALA A 614 12.41 4.37 1.18
N GLY A 615 11.65 5.11 1.95
CA GLY A 615 10.20 4.96 2.03
C GLY A 615 9.74 4.61 3.43
N ARG A 616 8.57 3.99 3.58
CA ARG A 616 8.01 3.63 4.91
C ARG A 616 8.78 2.52 5.64
N ASN A 617 9.78 1.94 5.00
CA ASN A 617 10.67 0.91 5.54
C ASN A 617 11.95 1.45 6.22
N ILE A 618 12.07 2.76 6.40
CA ILE A 618 13.17 3.36 7.16
C ILE A 618 13.05 3.04 8.65
N SER A 619 14.13 3.24 9.41
CA SER A 619 14.22 2.90 10.81
C SER A 619 13.45 3.87 11.70
N THR A 620 12.24 3.47 12.08
CA THR A 620 11.35 4.15 13.03
C THR A 620 10.75 3.14 14.01
N ASP A 621 10.28 3.59 15.18
CA ASP A 621 9.34 2.79 15.97
C ASP A 621 7.94 2.79 15.35
N HIS A 622 7.00 2.07 15.98
CA HIS A 622 5.62 2.02 15.50
C HIS A 622 4.95 3.39 15.53
N ASP A 623 5.11 4.17 16.59
CA ASP A 623 4.50 5.49 16.74
C ASP A 623 4.90 6.45 15.62
N ILE A 624 6.20 6.53 15.33
CA ILE A 624 6.70 7.38 14.25
C ILE A 624 6.30 6.83 12.88
N ALA A 625 6.17 5.50 12.72
CA ALA A 625 5.68 4.92 11.47
C ALA A 625 4.23 5.33 11.14
N LEU A 626 3.41 5.66 12.15
CA LEU A 626 2.06 6.24 11.95
C LEU A 626 2.13 7.58 11.19
N ALA A 627 3.16 8.37 11.41
CA ALA A 627 3.39 9.67 10.78
C ALA A 627 4.33 9.58 9.56
N CYS A 628 5.50 8.95 9.71
CA CYS A 628 6.58 8.88 8.70
C CYS A 628 6.27 7.91 7.54
N ARG A 629 5.09 8.04 6.93
CA ARG A 629 4.64 7.32 5.73
C ARG A 629 3.89 8.21 4.75
N MET A 630 3.73 9.49 5.06
CA MET A 630 2.99 10.42 4.20
C MET A 630 3.76 10.70 2.91
N MET A 631 3.07 10.75 1.78
CA MET A 631 3.68 10.78 0.46
C MET A 631 4.72 11.88 0.26
N ARG A 632 4.48 13.11 0.79
CA ARG A 632 5.45 14.22 0.63
C ARG A 632 6.78 13.91 1.28
N ALA A 633 6.76 13.41 2.54
CA ALA A 633 7.98 13.04 3.23
C ALA A 633 8.65 11.82 2.58
N MET A 634 7.89 10.83 2.13
CA MET A 634 8.46 9.67 1.43
C MET A 634 9.13 10.07 0.11
N GLN A 635 8.59 11.04 -0.61
CA GLN A 635 9.24 11.59 -1.81
C GLN A 635 10.54 12.34 -1.47
N LYS A 636 10.55 13.12 -0.37
CA LYS A 636 11.78 13.75 0.16
C LYS A 636 12.80 12.72 0.65
N CYS A 637 12.34 11.66 1.32
CA CYS A 637 13.17 10.52 1.71
C CYS A 637 13.86 9.88 0.49
N GLY A 638 13.12 9.70 -0.61
CA GLY A 638 13.67 9.20 -1.87
C GLY A 638 14.74 10.13 -2.45
N GLU A 639 14.50 11.43 -2.45
CA GLU A 639 15.50 12.40 -2.93
C GLU A 639 16.76 12.38 -2.06
N ALA A 640 16.61 12.31 -0.72
CA ALA A 640 17.72 12.16 0.20
C ALA A 640 18.52 10.86 -0.03
N ALA A 641 17.84 9.74 -0.24
CA ALA A 641 18.48 8.46 -0.54
C ALA A 641 19.26 8.50 -1.87
N GLY A 642 18.72 9.16 -2.90
CA GLY A 642 19.39 9.38 -4.18
C GLY A 642 20.66 10.24 -4.04
N VAL A 643 20.62 11.28 -3.20
CA VAL A 643 21.81 12.11 -2.91
C VAL A 643 22.83 11.32 -2.10
N ILE A 644 22.42 10.54 -1.08
CA ILE A 644 23.33 9.66 -0.34
C ILE A 644 24.05 8.68 -1.28
N ALA A 645 23.32 8.06 -2.20
CA ALA A 645 23.91 7.13 -3.18
C ALA A 645 24.92 7.83 -4.10
N TYR A 646 24.60 9.04 -4.56
CA TYR A 646 25.52 9.86 -5.37
C TYR A 646 26.79 10.22 -4.60
N LEU A 647 26.69 10.72 -3.39
CA LEU A 647 27.86 11.11 -2.57
C LEU A 647 28.73 9.87 -2.27
N ALA A 648 28.10 8.74 -1.89
CA ALA A 648 28.83 7.50 -1.65
C ALA A 648 29.58 7.01 -2.90
N HIS A 649 28.94 7.05 -4.08
CA HIS A 649 29.56 6.66 -5.35
C HIS A 649 30.70 7.59 -5.73
N ARG A 650 30.47 8.93 -5.68
CA ARG A 650 31.47 9.96 -6.01
C ARG A 650 32.74 9.81 -5.19
N ASP A 651 32.61 9.53 -3.88
CA ASP A 651 33.73 9.45 -2.94
C ASP A 651 34.30 8.03 -2.81
N GLY A 652 33.73 7.06 -3.53
CA GLY A 652 34.13 5.65 -3.45
C GLY A 652 34.00 5.07 -2.03
N THR A 653 32.97 5.48 -1.30
CA THR A 653 32.77 5.12 0.11
C THR A 653 31.42 4.39 0.32
N ASP A 654 31.26 3.79 1.49
CA ASP A 654 29.98 3.20 1.88
C ASP A 654 28.98 4.30 2.32
N PRO A 655 27.67 4.14 2.13
CA PRO A 655 26.65 5.06 2.62
C PRO A 655 26.76 5.45 4.09
N HIS A 656 27.30 4.57 4.94
CA HIS A 656 27.59 4.85 6.36
C HIS A 656 28.50 6.07 6.53
N ASN A 657 29.49 6.22 5.64
CA ASN A 657 30.58 7.19 5.74
C ASN A 657 30.29 8.51 5.01
N VAL A 658 29.14 8.66 4.37
CA VAL A 658 28.75 9.94 3.72
C VAL A 658 28.69 11.07 4.76
N SER A 659 29.29 12.21 4.46
CA SER A 659 29.32 13.37 5.34
C SER A 659 27.92 13.94 5.58
N ASP A 660 27.49 14.04 6.85
CA ASP A 660 26.20 14.63 7.21
C ASP A 660 26.12 16.11 6.79
N ALA A 661 27.21 16.86 6.92
CA ALA A 661 27.24 18.27 6.57
C ALA A 661 27.05 18.48 5.06
N GLU A 662 27.80 17.75 4.24
CA GLU A 662 27.70 17.85 2.79
C GLU A 662 26.33 17.36 2.27
N LEU A 663 25.81 16.25 2.81
CA LEU A 663 24.48 15.77 2.49
C LEU A 663 23.42 16.84 2.77
N ARG A 664 23.50 17.50 3.92
CA ARG A 664 22.56 18.57 4.30
C ARG A 664 22.67 19.78 3.36
N ASP A 665 23.86 20.21 3.02
CA ASP A 665 24.07 21.32 2.09
C ASP A 665 23.45 21.03 0.70
N GLU A 666 23.63 19.82 0.20
CA GLU A 666 22.98 19.35 -1.04
C GLU A 666 21.45 19.37 -0.93
N LEU A 667 20.88 18.87 0.19
CA LEU A 667 19.46 18.80 0.39
C LEU A 667 18.81 20.18 0.59
N ILE A 668 19.51 21.12 1.21
CA ILE A 668 19.09 22.52 1.33
C ILE A 668 19.08 23.16 -0.08
N GLY A 669 20.15 22.99 -0.86
CA GLY A 669 20.24 23.50 -2.22
C GLY A 669 19.13 23.00 -3.15
N ARG A 670 18.60 21.80 -2.88
CA ARG A 670 17.50 21.17 -3.63
C ARG A 670 16.11 21.48 -3.07
N ASN A 671 16.02 22.29 -2.01
CA ASN A 671 14.75 22.57 -1.32
C ASN A 671 14.05 21.32 -0.77
N VAL A 672 14.81 20.28 -0.42
CA VAL A 672 14.32 19.10 0.32
C VAL A 672 14.26 19.41 1.80
N LEU A 673 15.31 20.04 2.33
CA LEU A 673 15.45 20.46 3.71
C LEU A 673 15.40 22.00 3.81
N ASP A 674 14.50 22.52 4.62
CA ASP A 674 14.51 23.92 5.03
C ASP A 674 15.28 24.02 6.37
N PRO A 675 16.39 24.78 6.43
CA PRO A 675 17.20 24.90 7.64
C PRO A 675 16.48 25.56 8.82
N ALA A 676 15.36 26.23 8.59
CA ALA A 676 14.50 26.79 9.65
C ALA A 676 13.59 25.74 10.31
N GLN A 677 13.45 24.55 9.73
CA GLN A 677 12.63 23.48 10.32
C GLN A 677 13.29 22.92 11.58
N HIS A 678 12.45 22.59 12.57
CA HIS A 678 12.83 22.02 13.84
C HIS A 678 11.72 21.08 14.36
N TYR A 679 12.03 20.32 15.40
CA TYR A 679 11.00 19.54 16.09
C TYR A 679 9.97 20.49 16.71
N ALA A 680 8.69 20.26 16.42
CA ALA A 680 7.60 21.09 16.92
C ALA A 680 6.30 20.27 16.96
N MET A 681 5.36 20.69 17.79
CA MET A 681 4.02 20.11 17.87
C MET A 681 2.99 21.20 17.66
N TYR A 682 2.28 21.14 16.54
CA TYR A 682 1.27 22.15 16.16
C TYR A 682 -0.14 21.63 16.45
N PHE A 683 -0.87 22.33 17.29
CA PHE A 683 -2.25 21.99 17.54
C PHE A 683 -3.24 22.76 16.65
N TYR A 684 -4.40 22.16 16.48
CA TYR A 684 -5.48 22.76 15.70
C TYR A 684 -5.99 24.04 16.38
N THR A 685 -6.20 25.09 15.61
CA THR A 685 -6.91 26.30 16.07
C THR A 685 -8.15 26.55 15.21
N ALA A 686 -9.17 27.16 15.77
CA ALA A 686 -10.40 27.50 15.04
C ALA A 686 -10.15 28.52 13.92
N ASP A 687 -9.11 29.38 14.06
CA ASP A 687 -8.74 30.37 13.04
C ASP A 687 -7.94 29.67 11.89
N PRO A 688 -8.49 29.61 10.66
CA PRO A 688 -7.82 29.03 9.52
C PRO A 688 -6.45 29.68 9.20
N ALA A 689 -6.24 30.96 9.52
CA ALA A 689 -4.99 31.66 9.26
C ALA A 689 -3.85 31.22 10.18
N THR A 690 -4.19 30.76 11.37
CA THR A 690 -3.24 30.31 12.41
C THR A 690 -3.25 28.79 12.61
N ARG A 691 -4.10 28.07 11.88
CA ARG A 691 -4.20 26.60 11.94
C ARG A 691 -2.83 25.97 11.77
N TYR A 692 -2.43 25.08 12.68
CA TYR A 692 -1.18 24.35 12.69
C TYR A 692 0.10 25.22 12.78
N LYS A 693 0.00 26.47 13.25
CA LYS A 693 1.18 27.36 13.37
C LYS A 693 1.66 27.56 14.80
N LYS A 694 0.82 27.27 15.81
CA LYS A 694 1.21 27.46 17.20
C LYS A 694 1.84 26.21 17.76
N ASP A 695 3.11 26.29 18.14
CA ASP A 695 3.86 25.22 18.76
C ASP A 695 3.46 25.06 20.23
N ILE A 696 3.01 23.84 20.61
CA ILE A 696 2.65 23.50 21.98
C ILE A 696 3.84 23.71 22.93
N LEU A 697 5.06 23.46 22.45
CA LEU A 697 6.29 23.57 23.24
C LEU A 697 6.64 25.02 23.57
N GLU A 698 6.13 25.99 22.82
CA GLU A 698 6.38 27.43 23.00
C GLU A 698 5.33 28.12 23.88
N LEU A 699 4.23 27.44 24.28
CA LEU A 699 3.20 28.02 25.13
C LEU A 699 3.79 28.59 26.43
N THR A 700 3.38 29.79 26.79
CA THR A 700 3.75 30.45 28.07
C THR A 700 2.88 29.93 29.21
N ALA A 701 3.27 30.16 30.46
CA ALA A 701 2.50 29.78 31.64
C ALA A 701 1.09 30.38 31.64
N ASP A 702 0.97 31.64 31.25
CA ASP A 702 -0.32 32.34 31.20
C ASP A 702 -1.22 31.78 30.08
N GLU A 703 -0.66 31.46 28.92
CA GLU A 703 -1.38 30.80 27.83
C GLU A 703 -1.85 29.40 28.24
N ILE A 704 -0.98 28.60 28.86
CA ILE A 704 -1.36 27.28 29.38
C ILE A 704 -2.52 27.41 30.36
N ALA A 705 -2.41 28.32 31.36
CA ALA A 705 -3.46 28.54 32.35
C ALA A 705 -4.79 28.94 31.71
N ALA A 706 -4.76 29.88 30.74
CA ALA A 706 -5.95 30.31 30.03
C ALA A 706 -6.58 29.16 29.18
N MET A 707 -5.76 28.35 28.53
CA MET A 707 -6.21 27.25 27.69
C MET A 707 -6.79 26.08 28.50
N LEU A 708 -6.32 25.83 29.73
CA LEU A 708 -6.87 24.79 30.61
C LEU A 708 -8.34 25.06 30.99
N ALA A 709 -8.79 26.31 30.92
CA ALA A 709 -10.17 26.71 31.16
C ALA A 709 -11.04 26.68 29.86
N LEU A 710 -10.51 26.34 28.72
CA LEU A 710 -11.25 26.18 27.47
C LEU A 710 -11.90 24.79 27.38
N ASP A 711 -12.89 24.67 26.50
CA ASP A 711 -13.53 23.38 26.20
C ASP A 711 -12.55 22.33 25.64
N ALA A 712 -11.45 22.75 24.99
CA ALA A 712 -10.42 21.90 24.40
C ALA A 712 -9.05 22.11 25.07
N PRO A 713 -8.81 21.65 26.30
CA PRO A 713 -7.58 21.92 27.04
C PRO A 713 -6.38 21.05 26.63
N GLY A 714 -6.56 20.08 25.75
CA GLY A 714 -5.58 19.01 25.47
C GLY A 714 -4.17 19.52 25.15
N ALA A 715 -4.02 20.58 24.35
CA ALA A 715 -2.73 21.17 24.05
C ALA A 715 -2.04 21.74 25.29
N ALA A 716 -2.80 22.37 26.19
CA ALA A 716 -2.29 22.90 27.45
C ALA A 716 -1.94 21.77 28.44
N VAL A 717 -2.74 20.70 28.47
CA VAL A 717 -2.45 19.49 29.26
C VAL A 717 -1.14 18.88 28.80
N TYR A 718 -0.95 18.68 27.49
CA TYR A 718 0.31 18.15 26.96
C TYR A 718 1.51 19.09 27.19
N ALA A 719 1.31 20.40 27.05
CA ALA A 719 2.33 21.40 27.38
C ALA A 719 2.80 21.29 28.83
N CYS A 720 1.89 20.99 29.75
CA CYS A 720 2.24 20.75 31.16
C CYS A 720 3.19 19.57 31.35
N SER A 721 3.17 18.55 30.49
CA SER A 721 4.10 17.41 30.57
C SER A 721 5.51 17.75 30.06
N VAL A 722 5.59 18.52 28.95
CA VAL A 722 6.83 18.71 28.19
C VAL A 722 7.59 19.99 28.51
N ASN A 723 6.93 21.13 28.73
CA ASN A 723 7.60 22.40 28.96
C ASN A 723 7.58 22.88 30.43
N ARG A 724 6.68 22.38 31.28
CA ARG A 724 6.55 22.63 32.70
C ARG A 724 6.54 24.12 33.12
N LYS A 725 6.28 25.07 32.22
CA LYS A 725 6.29 26.49 32.54
C LYS A 725 5.23 26.90 33.58
N LEU A 726 4.07 26.22 33.55
CA LEU A 726 3.08 26.37 34.61
C LEU A 726 3.39 25.36 35.75
N GLY A 727 3.72 25.83 36.95
CA GLY A 727 4.12 24.96 38.04
C GLY A 727 2.96 24.15 38.66
N SER A 728 3.29 23.00 39.29
CA SER A 728 2.27 22.10 39.86
C SER A 728 1.48 22.77 41.01
N ASP A 729 2.10 23.59 41.85
CA ASP A 729 1.40 24.36 42.90
C ASP A 729 0.34 25.32 42.30
N ALA A 730 0.56 25.86 41.09
CA ALA A 730 -0.43 26.69 40.44
C ALA A 730 -1.61 25.83 39.95
N LEU A 731 -1.32 24.66 39.32
CA LEU A 731 -2.36 23.73 38.88
C LEU A 731 -3.23 23.23 40.07
N VAL A 732 -2.64 22.94 41.21
CA VAL A 732 -3.36 22.53 42.43
C VAL A 732 -4.31 23.64 42.89
N ARG A 733 -3.86 24.91 42.88
CA ARG A 733 -4.74 26.03 43.23
C ARG A 733 -5.88 26.24 42.19
N MET A 734 -5.63 25.98 40.92
CA MET A 734 -6.61 26.11 39.86
C MET A 734 -7.71 25.05 39.92
N LEU A 735 -7.49 23.91 40.58
CA LEU A 735 -8.53 22.88 40.78
C LEU A 735 -9.80 23.42 41.49
N ASP A 736 -9.72 24.56 42.21
CA ASP A 736 -10.87 25.21 42.82
C ASP A 736 -11.75 25.94 41.82
N ASP A 737 -11.23 26.26 40.61
CA ASP A 737 -11.99 26.91 39.55
C ASP A 737 -12.76 25.87 38.74
N PRO A 738 -14.14 25.93 38.71
CA PRO A 738 -14.93 25.00 37.95
C PRO A 738 -14.62 25.01 36.42
N ALA A 739 -14.15 26.13 35.88
CA ALA A 739 -13.88 26.26 34.44
C ALA A 739 -12.63 25.49 34.00
N SER A 740 -11.56 25.50 34.78
CA SER A 740 -10.29 24.86 34.45
C SER A 740 -10.11 23.48 35.13
N ARG A 741 -10.88 23.16 36.13
CA ARG A 741 -10.73 21.98 37.04
C ARG A 741 -10.43 20.68 36.30
N ARG A 742 -11.14 20.39 35.19
CA ARG A 742 -10.94 19.16 34.43
C ARG A 742 -9.57 19.16 33.73
N GLY A 743 -9.23 20.26 33.08
CA GLY A 743 -7.94 20.45 32.43
C GLY A 743 -6.78 20.39 33.44
N ASP A 744 -6.93 21.04 34.61
CA ASP A 744 -5.92 21.03 35.67
C ASP A 744 -5.68 19.64 36.24
N ALA A 745 -6.75 18.87 36.44
CA ALA A 745 -6.66 17.49 36.91
C ALA A 745 -5.90 16.60 35.91
N LEU A 746 -6.21 16.73 34.60
CA LEU A 746 -5.47 16.03 33.55
C LEU A 746 -4.02 16.51 33.45
N ALA A 747 -3.77 17.82 33.62
CA ALA A 747 -2.43 18.40 33.58
C ALA A 747 -1.53 17.89 34.76
N LEU A 748 -2.10 17.69 35.93
CA LEU A 748 -1.41 17.05 37.04
C LEU A 748 -1.17 15.56 36.79
N ALA A 749 -2.16 14.85 36.22
CA ALA A 749 -2.05 13.43 35.95
C ALA A 749 -1.00 13.13 34.86
N VAL A 750 -0.92 13.96 33.80
CA VAL A 750 0.08 13.76 32.72
C VAL A 750 1.52 13.88 33.27
N ARG A 751 1.71 14.59 34.36
CA ARG A 751 2.99 14.68 35.11
C ARG A 751 3.23 13.53 36.10
N GLY A 752 2.24 12.67 36.33
CA GLY A 752 2.28 11.66 37.39
C GLY A 752 1.93 12.21 38.76
N GLU A 753 1.42 13.44 38.90
CA GLU A 753 1.13 14.14 40.16
C GLU A 753 -0.40 14.11 40.46
N ASN A 754 -0.91 12.94 40.83
CA ASN A 754 -2.35 12.69 40.86
C ASN A 754 -3.02 12.92 42.23
N ALA A 755 -2.28 13.07 43.31
CA ALA A 755 -2.83 13.07 44.67
C ALA A 755 -3.90 14.16 44.87
N ALA A 756 -3.66 15.39 44.38
CA ALA A 756 -4.61 16.49 44.46
C ALA A 756 -5.75 16.39 43.45
N ALA A 757 -5.53 15.73 42.31
CA ALA A 757 -6.48 15.61 41.22
C ALA A 757 -7.39 14.37 41.33
N ARG A 758 -7.11 13.43 42.23
CA ARG A 758 -7.74 12.12 42.32
C ARG A 758 -9.27 12.15 42.26
N ASP A 759 -9.87 12.94 43.16
CA ASP A 759 -11.33 12.97 43.29
C ASP A 759 -12.00 13.57 42.03
N VAL A 760 -11.33 14.51 41.38
CA VAL A 760 -11.79 15.09 40.12
C VAL A 760 -11.76 14.06 39.00
N LEU A 761 -10.66 13.33 38.86
CA LEU A 761 -10.48 12.29 37.83
C LEU A 761 -11.49 11.14 38.04
N ILE A 762 -11.66 10.65 39.26
CA ILE A 762 -12.65 9.61 39.58
C ILE A 762 -14.07 10.13 39.36
N GLY A 763 -14.34 11.40 39.67
CA GLY A 763 -15.59 12.04 39.38
C GLY A 763 -15.90 12.08 37.87
N MET A 764 -14.92 12.47 37.06
CA MET A 764 -15.05 12.49 35.59
C MET A 764 -15.39 11.09 35.03
N ILE A 765 -14.84 10.02 35.62
CA ILE A 765 -15.13 8.65 35.21
C ILE A 765 -16.58 8.28 35.60
N ARG A 766 -16.98 8.49 36.86
CA ARG A 766 -18.30 8.15 37.37
C ARG A 766 -19.44 8.93 36.72
N ASP A 767 -19.20 10.21 36.48
CA ASP A 767 -20.20 11.12 35.90
C ASP A 767 -20.28 10.96 34.38
N LYS A 768 -19.52 10.00 33.80
CA LYS A 768 -19.42 9.81 32.36
C LYS A 768 -19.16 11.15 31.65
N SER A 769 -18.24 11.95 32.19
CA SER A 769 -17.97 13.31 31.71
C SER A 769 -17.77 13.31 30.21
N GLY A 770 -18.67 14.01 29.52
CA GLY A 770 -18.77 14.04 28.07
C GLY A 770 -17.69 14.85 27.41
N GLU A 771 -17.90 15.23 26.18
CA GLU A 771 -16.93 15.77 25.23
C GLU A 771 -15.79 16.58 25.85
N MET A 772 -14.58 16.11 25.60
CA MET A 772 -13.45 17.00 25.43
C MET A 772 -13.35 17.26 23.92
N PRO A 773 -13.77 18.44 23.44
CA PRO A 773 -13.63 18.75 22.05
C PRO A 773 -12.17 18.58 21.69
N CYS A 774 -11.88 17.65 20.78
CA CYS A 774 -10.54 17.60 20.27
C CYS A 774 -10.27 18.81 19.40
N SER A 775 -9.02 19.05 19.13
CA SER A 775 -8.56 20.06 18.18
C SER A 775 -9.03 19.79 16.74
N SER A 776 -9.63 18.63 16.46
CA SER A 776 -10.17 18.28 15.14
C SER A 776 -11.68 18.02 15.20
N HIS A 777 -12.36 18.25 14.09
CA HIS A 777 -13.79 17.96 13.96
C HIS A 777 -14.10 16.47 13.75
N THR A 778 -13.05 15.62 13.70
CA THR A 778 -13.18 14.23 13.29
C THR A 778 -13.18 13.25 14.44
N PHE A 779 -12.53 13.58 15.56
CA PHE A 779 -12.36 12.63 16.65
C PHE A 779 -12.46 13.37 17.99
N CYS A 780 -13.56 13.17 18.70
CA CYS A 780 -13.71 13.66 20.06
C CYS A 780 -13.68 12.50 21.04
N LEU A 781 -12.73 12.49 21.98
CA LEU A 781 -12.75 11.59 23.10
C LEU A 781 -13.44 12.28 24.29
N PRO A 782 -14.35 11.60 25.02
CA PRO A 782 -14.92 12.16 26.23
C PRO A 782 -13.86 12.39 27.32
N TYR A 783 -14.06 13.37 28.17
CA TYR A 783 -13.22 13.60 29.35
C TYR A 783 -13.07 12.34 30.25
N ALA A 784 -14.12 11.51 30.30
CA ALA A 784 -14.08 10.23 31.00
C ALA A 784 -12.97 9.32 30.50
N VAL A 785 -12.74 9.28 29.17
CA VAL A 785 -11.64 8.47 28.57
C VAL A 785 -10.28 8.99 29.01
N SER A 786 -10.08 10.31 28.85
CA SER A 786 -8.83 10.92 29.28
C SER A 786 -8.57 10.71 30.77
N ALA A 787 -9.62 10.75 31.60
CA ALA A 787 -9.50 10.45 33.04
C ALA A 787 -9.17 8.97 33.31
N MET A 788 -9.69 8.03 32.52
CA MET A 788 -9.34 6.61 32.64
C MET A 788 -7.87 6.36 32.26
N SER A 789 -7.43 6.93 31.13
CA SER A 789 -6.02 6.88 30.71
C SER A 789 -5.10 7.51 31.76
N ALA A 790 -5.52 8.63 32.37
CA ALA A 790 -4.82 9.29 33.45
C ALA A 790 -4.75 8.41 34.70
N ALA A 791 -5.83 7.72 35.07
CA ALA A 791 -5.88 6.81 36.23
C ALA A 791 -4.92 5.63 36.01
N GLY A 792 -4.92 5.02 34.84
CA GLY A 792 -3.96 3.97 34.48
C GLY A 792 -2.51 4.47 34.54
N LYS A 793 -2.23 5.63 33.93
CA LYS A 793 -0.90 6.25 33.97
C LYS A 793 -0.38 6.44 35.38
N CYS A 794 -1.24 6.86 36.28
CA CYS A 794 -0.88 7.18 37.67
C CYS A 794 -0.98 5.97 38.64
N GLY A 795 -1.38 4.80 38.17
CA GLY A 795 -1.60 3.60 39.01
C GLY A 795 -2.66 3.84 40.10
N MET A 796 -3.75 4.53 39.74
CA MET A 796 -4.82 4.92 40.69
C MET A 796 -5.76 3.75 41.00
N THR A 797 -5.38 2.88 41.92
CA THR A 797 -6.22 1.74 42.34
C THR A 797 -7.60 2.17 42.92
N GLU A 798 -7.72 3.37 43.40
CA GLU A 798 -8.98 3.97 43.89
C GLU A 798 -10.00 4.21 42.79
N ALA A 799 -9.59 4.26 41.51
CA ALA A 799 -10.48 4.36 40.36
C ALA A 799 -11.12 3.00 40.00
N LEU A 800 -10.58 1.87 40.45
CA LEU A 800 -11.05 0.52 40.08
C LEU A 800 -12.55 0.32 40.29
N PRO A 801 -13.21 0.78 41.39
CA PRO A 801 -14.66 0.64 41.53
C PRO A 801 -15.43 1.35 40.41
N ALA A 802 -15.02 2.59 40.04
CA ALA A 802 -15.67 3.33 38.96
C ALA A 802 -15.48 2.69 37.61
N LEU A 803 -14.29 2.11 37.36
CA LEU A 803 -13.98 1.39 36.13
C LEU A 803 -14.76 0.08 36.01
N LEU A 804 -14.92 -0.67 37.11
CA LEU A 804 -15.75 -1.87 37.16
C LEU A 804 -17.23 -1.58 36.93
N ASP A 805 -17.76 -0.47 37.48
CA ASP A 805 -19.11 -0.03 37.27
C ASP A 805 -19.39 0.21 35.78
N ILE A 806 -18.42 0.78 35.04
CA ILE A 806 -18.50 0.98 33.60
C ILE A 806 -18.56 -0.34 32.84
N VAL A 807 -17.68 -1.27 33.17
CA VAL A 807 -17.60 -2.59 32.49
C VAL A 807 -18.90 -3.39 32.70
N CYS A 808 -19.50 -3.27 33.90
CA CYS A 808 -20.73 -3.96 34.24
C CYS A 808 -22.02 -3.27 33.78
N ASP A 809 -21.91 -2.03 33.29
CA ASP A 809 -23.06 -1.29 32.77
C ASP A 809 -23.32 -1.57 31.28
N PRO A 810 -24.38 -2.32 30.91
CA PRO A 810 -24.66 -2.66 29.53
C PRO A 810 -25.00 -1.42 28.66
N ASP A 811 -25.44 -0.34 29.31
CA ASP A 811 -25.92 0.87 28.62
C ASP A 811 -24.92 2.04 28.66
N TYR A 812 -23.71 1.81 29.21
CA TYR A 812 -22.70 2.87 29.38
C TYR A 812 -22.43 3.68 28.11
N ALA A 813 -22.33 2.99 26.99
CA ALA A 813 -22.04 3.64 25.70
C ALA A 813 -23.22 4.48 25.17
N ALA A 814 -24.48 4.08 25.52
CA ALA A 814 -25.67 4.83 25.11
C ALA A 814 -25.80 6.17 25.84
N ASP A 815 -25.21 6.30 27.05
CA ASP A 815 -25.26 7.49 27.87
C ASP A 815 -24.09 8.46 27.67
N ILE A 816 -23.14 8.15 26.79
CA ILE A 816 -22.06 9.09 26.49
C ILE A 816 -22.62 10.25 25.68
N PRO A 817 -22.64 11.49 26.22
CA PRO A 817 -23.22 12.63 25.52
C PRO A 817 -22.52 12.85 24.17
N ASN A 818 -23.31 13.07 23.10
CA ASN A 818 -22.86 13.49 21.76
C ASN A 818 -22.25 12.46 20.85
N LEU A 819 -22.13 11.18 21.20
CA LEU A 819 -21.88 10.12 20.20
C LEU A 819 -22.95 10.12 19.08
N ASP A 820 -24.19 10.54 19.41
CA ASP A 820 -25.31 10.65 18.46
C ASP A 820 -25.27 11.91 17.56
N LYS A 821 -24.49 12.94 17.92
CA LYS A 821 -24.40 14.19 17.17
C LYS A 821 -23.37 14.18 16.02
N VAL A 822 -22.59 13.15 15.89
CA VAL A 822 -21.69 12.99 14.75
C VAL A 822 -22.55 12.59 13.55
N GLU A 823 -22.78 13.51 12.62
CA GLU A 823 -23.59 13.29 11.40
C GLU A 823 -23.09 12.10 10.56
N ASP A 824 -21.83 11.77 10.67
CA ASP A 824 -21.20 10.67 9.98
C ASP A 824 -20.59 9.67 10.98
N LYS A 825 -21.38 8.66 11.38
CA LYS A 825 -20.95 7.61 12.31
C LYS A 825 -19.73 6.80 11.81
N THR A 826 -19.41 6.87 10.52
CA THR A 826 -18.18 6.25 9.98
C THR A 826 -16.90 7.00 10.38
N LYS A 827 -17.05 8.18 10.94
CA LYS A 827 -15.94 9.00 11.48
C LYS A 827 -15.78 8.86 13.00
N LEU A 828 -16.65 8.12 13.66
CA LEU A 828 -16.41 7.74 15.04
C LEU A 828 -15.24 6.77 15.07
N ILE A 829 -14.24 7.06 15.88
CA ILE A 829 -13.11 6.14 16.13
C ILE A 829 -13.63 4.84 16.76
N CYS A 830 -14.77 4.91 17.47
CA CYS A 830 -15.39 3.76 18.14
C CYS A 830 -16.90 3.82 18.00
N ASP A 831 -17.56 2.70 17.76
CA ASP A 831 -18.98 2.57 18.10
C ASP A 831 -19.15 2.32 19.62
N GLY A 832 -20.38 2.25 20.09
CA GLY A 832 -20.64 2.18 21.53
C GLY A 832 -20.06 0.94 22.24
N ASP A 833 -19.91 -0.20 21.56
CA ASP A 833 -19.37 -1.43 22.15
C ASP A 833 -17.83 -1.41 22.15
N ASP A 834 -17.21 -0.84 21.12
CA ASP A 834 -15.75 -0.63 21.05
C ASP A 834 -15.27 0.32 22.16
N VAL A 835 -16.05 1.37 22.46
CA VAL A 835 -15.75 2.32 23.54
C VAL A 835 -15.68 1.64 24.91
N LYS A 836 -16.58 0.71 25.23
CA LYS A 836 -16.55 -0.06 26.49
C LYS A 836 -15.29 -0.89 26.61
N TYR A 837 -14.93 -1.60 25.54
CA TYR A 837 -13.75 -2.45 25.51
C TYR A 837 -12.48 -1.62 25.68
N LEU A 838 -12.37 -0.50 24.98
CA LEU A 838 -11.24 0.41 25.05
C LEU A 838 -11.03 0.99 26.44
N TYR A 839 -12.12 1.37 27.13
CA TYR A 839 -12.07 1.90 28.48
C TYR A 839 -11.58 0.86 29.50
N PHE A 840 -12.04 -0.37 29.33
CA PHE A 840 -11.66 -1.45 30.23
C PHE A 840 -10.19 -1.79 30.08
N VAL A 841 -9.71 -1.99 28.85
CA VAL A 841 -8.32 -2.36 28.60
C VAL A 841 -7.35 -1.22 28.92
N GLY A 842 -7.69 0.03 28.59
CA GLY A 842 -6.90 1.20 28.95
C GLY A 842 -6.80 1.45 30.46
N ALA A 843 -7.81 1.05 31.20
CA ALA A 843 -7.82 1.14 32.66
C ALA A 843 -7.06 0.00 33.34
N LEU A 844 -6.96 -1.17 32.70
CA LEU A 844 -6.19 -2.31 33.26
C LEU A 844 -4.69 -2.20 32.94
N GLY A 845 -4.31 -1.58 31.84
CA GLY A 845 -2.90 -1.33 31.46
C GLY A 845 -2.32 -0.14 32.15
#